data_2b3ac96878ffd0cada6d3747f61b8b29
#
_entry.id   2b3ac96878ffd0cada6d3747f61b8b29
#
_cell.length_a   1.000
_cell.length_b   1.000
_cell.length_c   1.000
_cell.angle_alpha   90.00
_cell.angle_beta   90.00
_cell.angle_gamma   90.00
#
_symmetry.space_group_name_H-M   'P 1'
#
loop_
_entity.id
_entity.type
_entity.pdbx_description
1 polymer ?
#
loop_
_entity_poly.entity_id
_entity_poly.type
_entity_poly.pdbx_seq_one_letter_code
_entity_poly.pdbx_strand_id
1 'polypeptide(L)'
;MDKIIIKNARENNLKNVSIEIPKNKLVVMTGVSGSGKSSLAFDTIYAEGQRRYVESLSSYARQFLGSTSKPDVDSIEGLSPSISIDQKTTNKNPRSTVATVTEIYDYLRLLFARVGVPYCPTHHIPIKSQSIEEMTNRVLELEEGTKIMVMSPVVKGEKGTHADTLSKLIKEGYVRVKVDNVIKDLNDEIVLEKNKKHDIYVVVDRLVVKDGIRGRLFSSLETACNLSHGKVIIDKLDGEDIVLSEKYACPYCDYSLDELEPRIFSFNAPYGACSCCKGLGVQYKLDLDLIIPDRNKSINEGGISTINVDESSNIIYTELNAVSKKYDIDLDAKIKDIPKEKLDIILYGSKEKLEFNYVSKNGNTRTNYDYFEGIITNLERRYIETKSSWIREWIEHYMNEIECPVCHGARLNSNVLSVLVGNKNIYQVTELSILELKDFINSLKLSKEQEEISLIIIKEINSRVDFLINVGLDYLTLNRSAGTLSGGESQRIRLATQIGSRLTGVLYVLDEPSIGLHQRDNQRLINSLLEMRDLGNSLIVVEHDTDTMLAADYLVDIGPGAGDNGGRVIACGTPEEVMANKNSLTGKYLTGELKIDIPEKRRRGNKKFLEIKGAKENNLKNVNVKIPLGTFTCVTGVSGSGKSSLINEVLYKALAVSVYGSKVKPGKCKEIKGLENVDKVIQITQSPIGRTPRSNPATYVGVFDDIRDIFANTKEAKIRGYDKGRFSFNVKGGRCEACWGDGVKKIEMHFLPDVYVPCEVCNGTRYNSDTLEIKFKDKNIYEVLNMRVDEAMEFFSNHPKVLNKLQVLHDVGLGYVTLGQIAPTLSGGEAARVKLAKELQKKPTGKSVFILDEPTTGLHTDDIKKLLVILERIVDNGDTVIVIEHNLDVIKVADYIIDLGPEGGNKLGGNIVCTGTPEEVSKVSGSYTGQFLKKILDTK
;
A
#
# COMPACT_ATOMS: atom_id res chain seq x y z
N MET A 1 17.68 25.46 27.56
CA MET A 1 17.41 26.34 26.40
C MET A 1 15.97 26.11 25.98
N ASP A 2 15.15 27.15 26.05
CA ASP A 2 13.71 27.04 25.76
C ASP A 2 13.38 27.32 24.28
N LYS A 3 14.43 27.49 23.45
CA LYS A 3 14.30 27.79 22.02
C LYS A 3 15.28 26.97 21.20
N ILE A 4 14.91 26.71 19.96
CA ILE A 4 15.81 26.27 18.86
C ILE A 4 16.24 27.53 18.14
N ILE A 5 17.55 27.77 18.07
CA ILE A 5 18.13 28.98 17.46
C ILE A 5 18.88 28.57 16.18
N ILE A 6 18.41 29.06 15.04
CA ILE A 6 18.99 28.79 13.72
C ILE A 6 19.69 30.05 13.23
N LYS A 7 20.91 29.93 12.72
CA LYS A 7 21.68 31.05 12.17
C LYS A 7 22.09 30.76 10.73
N ASN A 8 21.71 31.66 9.82
CA ASN A 8 22.08 31.67 8.41
C ASN A 8 21.88 30.35 7.68
N ALA A 9 20.66 29.79 7.70
CA ALA A 9 20.31 28.62 6.89
C ALA A 9 20.23 29.01 5.40
N ARG A 10 20.91 28.20 4.55
CA ARG A 10 21.04 28.45 3.09
C ARG A 10 20.67 27.23 2.25
N GLU A 11 20.08 26.21 2.86
CA GLU A 11 19.74 24.99 2.15
C GLU A 11 18.70 25.28 1.04
N ASN A 12 18.93 24.72 -0.15
CA ASN A 12 18.11 24.92 -1.35
C ASN A 12 17.88 26.42 -1.69
N ASN A 13 16.66 26.92 -1.53
CA ASN A 13 16.29 28.31 -1.84
C ASN A 13 16.32 29.26 -0.63
N LEU A 14 16.72 28.81 0.55
CA LEU A 14 16.79 29.65 1.76
C LEU A 14 17.85 30.77 1.63
N LYS A 15 17.49 31.97 2.06
CA LYS A 15 18.33 33.18 1.95
C LYS A 15 18.84 33.62 3.31
N ASN A 16 19.86 32.94 3.85
CA ASN A 16 20.47 33.26 5.14
C ASN A 16 19.42 33.39 6.26
N VAL A 17 18.52 32.42 6.34
CA VAL A 17 17.43 32.45 7.31
C VAL A 17 17.98 32.29 8.72
N SER A 18 17.70 33.27 9.58
CA SER A 18 17.97 33.21 11.02
C SER A 18 16.66 33.37 11.78
N ILE A 19 16.33 32.40 12.65
CA ILE A 19 15.06 32.35 13.38
C ILE A 19 15.21 31.67 14.73
N GLU A 20 14.42 32.11 15.70
CA GLU A 20 14.25 31.47 17.01
C GLU A 20 12.88 30.80 17.09
N ILE A 21 12.86 29.50 17.33
CA ILE A 21 11.64 28.69 17.42
C ILE A 21 11.47 28.23 18.86
N PRO A 22 10.31 28.47 19.52
CA PRO A 22 10.07 28.03 20.88
C PRO A 22 9.97 26.50 20.96
N LYS A 23 10.53 25.91 22.03
CA LYS A 23 10.38 24.49 22.36
C LYS A 23 9.06 24.18 23.07
N ASN A 24 8.68 22.89 23.05
CA ASN A 24 7.46 22.37 23.69
C ASN A 24 6.21 23.13 23.24
N LYS A 25 6.18 23.48 21.98
CA LYS A 25 5.11 24.22 21.31
C LYS A 25 4.74 23.53 20.00
N LEU A 26 3.51 23.77 19.56
CA LEU A 26 3.04 23.47 18.23
C LEU A 26 3.41 24.65 17.32
N VAL A 27 4.43 24.44 16.48
CA VAL A 27 4.93 25.42 15.53
C VAL A 27 4.46 25.03 14.14
N VAL A 28 3.76 25.92 13.46
CA VAL A 28 3.31 25.68 12.08
C VAL A 28 4.13 26.53 11.11
N MET A 29 4.73 25.89 10.10
CA MET A 29 5.43 26.55 9.00
C MET A 29 4.53 26.59 7.77
N THR A 30 4.23 27.79 7.30
CA THR A 30 3.32 28.04 6.18
C THR A 30 3.95 28.94 5.11
N GLY A 31 3.25 29.18 4.02
CA GLY A 31 3.66 30.01 2.88
C GLY A 31 3.34 29.33 1.54
N VAL A 32 3.53 30.03 0.43
CA VAL A 32 3.25 29.49 -0.91
C VAL A 32 4.08 28.26 -1.27
N SER A 33 3.61 27.43 -2.22
CA SER A 33 4.35 26.27 -2.69
C SER A 33 5.72 26.69 -3.23
N GLY A 34 6.78 25.95 -2.88
CA GLY A 34 8.16 26.29 -3.29
C GLY A 34 8.78 27.48 -2.55
N SER A 35 8.17 27.99 -1.46
CA SER A 35 8.72 29.11 -0.68
C SER A 35 9.93 28.74 0.20
N GLY A 36 10.20 27.45 0.44
CA GLY A 36 11.31 26.97 1.28
C GLY A 36 10.90 26.38 2.64
N LYS A 37 9.60 26.12 2.86
CA LYS A 37 9.08 25.50 4.10
C LYS A 37 9.76 24.17 4.42
N SER A 38 9.68 23.25 3.47
CA SER A 38 10.27 21.90 3.63
C SER A 38 11.81 21.98 3.71
N SER A 39 12.45 22.92 3.01
CA SER A 39 13.89 23.16 3.11
C SER A 39 14.31 23.58 4.52
N LEU A 40 13.51 24.42 5.20
CA LEU A 40 13.80 24.79 6.58
C LEU A 40 13.45 23.67 7.57
N ALA A 41 12.26 23.06 7.45
CA ALA A 41 11.77 22.06 8.41
C ALA A 41 12.52 20.72 8.29
N PHE A 42 12.63 20.17 7.06
CA PHE A 42 13.16 18.82 6.83
C PHE A 42 14.65 18.86 6.44
N ASP A 43 15.02 19.62 5.40
CA ASP A 43 16.38 19.59 4.88
C ASP A 43 17.39 20.31 5.80
N THR A 44 16.92 21.20 6.70
CA THR A 44 17.77 21.92 7.66
C THR A 44 17.59 21.40 9.10
N ILE A 45 16.41 21.59 9.71
CA ILE A 45 16.20 21.33 11.15
C ILE A 45 16.22 19.83 11.44
N TYR A 46 15.38 19.06 10.73
CA TYR A 46 15.31 17.60 10.91
C TYR A 46 16.62 16.92 10.52
N ALA A 47 17.19 17.28 9.37
CA ALA A 47 18.43 16.69 8.88
C ALA A 47 19.60 16.88 9.87
N GLU A 48 19.76 18.08 10.47
CA GLU A 48 20.78 18.33 11.48
C GLU A 48 20.49 17.57 12.79
N GLY A 49 19.23 17.49 13.22
CA GLY A 49 18.83 16.73 14.41
C GLY A 49 19.10 15.24 14.26
N GLN A 50 18.77 14.66 13.10
CA GLN A 50 19.04 13.26 12.76
C GLN A 50 20.57 13.01 12.66
N ARG A 51 21.31 13.91 11.99
CA ARG A 51 22.76 13.80 11.87
C ARG A 51 23.43 13.71 13.24
N ARG A 52 23.10 14.63 14.16
CA ARG A 52 23.64 14.62 15.54
C ARG A 52 23.28 13.35 16.30
N TYR A 53 22.05 12.85 16.11
CA TYR A 53 21.63 11.59 16.74
C TYR A 53 22.46 10.41 16.21
N VAL A 54 22.60 10.30 14.88
CA VAL A 54 23.40 9.23 14.24
C VAL A 54 24.85 9.32 14.65
N GLU A 55 25.44 10.52 14.74
CA GLU A 55 26.83 10.72 15.20
C GLU A 55 27.06 10.29 16.65
N SER A 56 26.00 10.34 17.49
CA SER A 56 26.10 9.87 18.88
C SER A 56 26.11 8.35 19.00
N LEU A 57 25.76 7.60 17.94
CA LEU A 57 25.73 6.15 17.94
C LEU A 57 27.11 5.53 17.74
N SER A 58 27.25 4.23 18.04
CA SER A 58 28.49 3.48 17.81
C SER A 58 28.89 3.48 16.33
N SER A 59 30.20 3.34 16.06
CA SER A 59 30.73 3.26 14.69
C SER A 59 30.07 2.13 13.87
N TYR A 60 29.74 1.02 14.51
CA TYR A 60 29.04 -0.09 13.90
C TYR A 60 27.61 0.31 13.46
N ALA A 61 26.83 0.94 14.32
CA ALA A 61 25.48 1.41 13.98
C ALA A 61 25.48 2.47 12.86
N ARG A 62 26.52 3.36 12.84
CA ARG A 62 26.68 4.37 11.79
C ARG A 62 26.89 3.77 10.38
N GLN A 63 27.56 2.63 10.28
CA GLN A 63 27.78 1.94 9.00
C GLN A 63 26.47 1.48 8.35
N PHE A 64 25.44 1.15 9.15
CA PHE A 64 24.13 0.73 8.66
C PHE A 64 23.19 1.90 8.37
N LEU A 65 23.33 3.02 9.08
CA LEU A 65 22.43 4.17 8.96
C LEU A 65 22.87 5.19 7.89
N GLY A 66 24.09 5.04 7.34
CA GLY A 66 24.66 5.97 6.36
C GLY A 66 25.10 7.29 6.98
N SER A 67 25.92 8.04 6.27
CA SER A 67 26.29 9.41 6.63
C SER A 67 25.32 10.38 5.99
N THR A 68 24.56 11.12 6.78
CA THR A 68 23.82 12.30 6.31
C THR A 68 24.78 13.47 6.12
N SER A 69 24.70 14.14 4.97
CA SER A 69 25.46 15.37 4.75
C SER A 69 25.02 16.45 5.74
N LYS A 70 25.98 17.27 6.20
CA LYS A 70 25.66 18.42 7.02
C LYS A 70 24.86 19.43 6.19
N PRO A 71 23.70 19.92 6.67
CA PRO A 71 22.95 20.94 5.94
C PRO A 71 23.75 22.27 5.91
N ASP A 72 23.49 23.09 4.88
CA ASP A 72 24.12 24.40 4.72
C ASP A 72 23.49 25.42 5.69
N VAL A 73 24.07 25.44 6.91
CA VAL A 73 23.69 26.31 8.00
C VAL A 73 24.88 26.60 8.88
N ASP A 74 25.00 27.83 9.36
CA ASP A 74 26.14 28.19 10.22
C ASP A 74 26.06 27.48 11.58
N SER A 75 24.93 27.57 12.27
CA SER A 75 24.70 26.85 13.52
C SER A 75 23.21 26.62 13.80
N ILE A 76 22.93 25.51 14.49
CA ILE A 76 21.63 25.27 15.11
C ILE A 76 21.85 24.87 16.56
N GLU A 77 21.30 25.64 17.48
CA GLU A 77 21.38 25.40 18.91
C GLU A 77 20.05 24.93 19.47
N GLY A 78 20.08 24.15 20.55
CA GLY A 78 18.87 23.72 21.25
C GLY A 78 18.11 22.57 20.61
N LEU A 79 18.63 21.86 19.60
CA LEU A 79 17.95 20.69 19.00
C LEU A 79 17.76 19.55 20.01
N SER A 80 16.58 18.94 19.98
CA SER A 80 16.26 17.65 20.58
C SER A 80 16.42 16.53 19.54
N PRO A 81 16.47 15.24 19.95
CA PRO A 81 16.33 14.13 19.00
C PRO A 81 15.12 14.33 18.11
N SER A 82 15.27 14.19 16.79
CA SER A 82 14.25 14.54 15.83
C SER A 82 13.68 13.30 15.12
N ILE A 83 12.37 13.28 14.93
CA ILE A 83 11.62 12.26 14.19
C ILE A 83 10.82 12.96 13.10
N SER A 84 10.93 12.46 11.85
CA SER A 84 10.10 12.95 10.75
C SER A 84 8.95 12.01 10.44
N ILE A 85 7.82 12.60 10.07
CA ILE A 85 6.64 11.91 9.58
C ILE A 85 6.26 12.54 8.25
N ASP A 86 6.83 11.97 7.18
CA ASP A 86 6.64 12.43 5.80
C ASP A 86 5.61 11.57 5.03
N GLN A 87 5.22 12.03 3.83
CA GLN A 87 4.25 11.33 2.97
C GLN A 87 4.86 10.24 2.08
N LYS A 88 6.19 10.28 1.86
CA LYS A 88 6.83 9.63 0.71
C LYS A 88 6.98 8.10 0.79
N THR A 89 6.73 7.47 1.92
CA THR A 89 7.01 6.05 2.10
C THR A 89 5.76 5.21 2.25
N THR A 90 5.13 4.82 1.14
CA THR A 90 4.22 3.67 1.15
C THR A 90 5.04 2.39 1.19
N ASN A 91 4.86 1.59 2.22
CA ASN A 91 5.51 0.28 2.32
C ASN A 91 4.93 -0.66 1.26
N LYS A 92 5.72 -1.00 0.24
CA LYS A 92 5.31 -1.88 -0.86
C LYS A 92 5.42 -3.37 -0.52
N ASN A 93 5.79 -3.72 0.70
CA ASN A 93 5.87 -5.12 1.08
C ASN A 93 4.47 -5.74 1.16
N PRO A 94 4.13 -6.76 0.34
CA PRO A 94 2.79 -7.35 0.30
C PRO A 94 2.41 -8.08 1.60
N ARG A 95 3.37 -8.32 2.48
CA ARG A 95 3.14 -8.91 3.80
C ARG A 95 2.79 -7.89 4.88
N SER A 96 3.03 -6.59 4.62
CA SER A 96 2.69 -5.53 5.58
C SER A 96 1.20 -5.24 5.56
N THR A 97 0.57 -5.26 6.72
CA THR A 97 -0.83 -4.90 6.94
C THR A 97 -0.93 -3.76 7.94
N VAL A 98 -2.10 -3.12 8.05
CA VAL A 98 -2.37 -2.13 9.09
C VAL A 98 -2.02 -2.71 10.46
N ALA A 99 -2.46 -3.94 10.75
CA ALA A 99 -2.19 -4.61 12.04
C ALA A 99 -0.69 -4.77 12.34
N THR A 100 0.13 -5.06 11.33
CA THR A 100 1.59 -5.25 11.55
C THR A 100 2.33 -3.92 11.65
N VAL A 101 1.92 -2.89 10.92
CA VAL A 101 2.55 -1.57 10.96
C VAL A 101 2.24 -0.84 12.26
N THR A 102 1.05 -1.08 12.84
CA THR A 102 0.62 -0.52 14.13
C THR A 102 1.05 -1.35 15.34
N GLU A 103 1.74 -2.47 15.13
CA GLU A 103 2.13 -3.44 16.15
C GLU A 103 0.94 -4.11 16.88
N ILE A 104 -0.30 -3.78 16.54
CA ILE A 104 -1.49 -4.39 17.14
C ILE A 104 -1.49 -5.91 16.93
N TYR A 105 -0.99 -6.37 15.76
CA TYR A 105 -0.92 -7.79 15.46
C TYR A 105 -0.05 -8.58 16.44
N ASP A 106 1.03 -8.00 16.93
CA ASP A 106 1.93 -8.66 17.89
C ASP A 106 1.24 -8.87 19.24
N TYR A 107 0.45 -7.90 19.68
CA TYR A 107 -0.38 -8.03 20.88
C TYR A 107 -1.55 -9.00 20.68
N LEU A 108 -2.18 -9.03 19.50
CA LEU A 108 -3.20 -10.04 19.18
C LEU A 108 -2.62 -11.45 19.21
N ARG A 109 -1.43 -11.66 18.63
CA ARG A 109 -0.73 -12.96 18.70
C ARG A 109 -0.50 -13.39 20.14
N LEU A 110 -0.07 -12.47 21.00
CA LEU A 110 0.14 -12.72 22.41
C LEU A 110 -1.19 -13.02 23.13
N LEU A 111 -2.25 -12.28 22.83
CA LEU A 111 -3.58 -12.53 23.39
C LEU A 111 -4.09 -13.94 23.03
N PHE A 112 -4.02 -14.31 21.73
CA PHE A 112 -4.46 -15.61 21.25
C PHE A 112 -3.62 -16.77 21.81
N ALA A 113 -2.33 -16.55 22.03
CA ALA A 113 -1.46 -17.55 22.66
C ALA A 113 -1.75 -17.77 24.14
N ARG A 114 -2.23 -16.74 24.86
CA ARG A 114 -2.43 -16.78 26.32
C ARG A 114 -3.84 -17.15 26.75
N VAL A 115 -4.85 -16.63 26.05
CA VAL A 115 -6.27 -16.85 26.43
C VAL A 115 -7.07 -17.55 25.32
N GLY A 116 -6.46 -17.88 24.21
CA GLY A 116 -7.11 -18.58 23.10
C GLY A 116 -7.48 -20.02 23.45
N VAL A 117 -8.66 -20.41 23.04
CA VAL A 117 -9.17 -21.78 23.18
C VAL A 117 -9.11 -22.47 21.82
N PRO A 118 -8.30 -23.50 21.64
CA PRO A 118 -8.28 -24.26 20.40
C PRO A 118 -9.50 -25.16 20.27
N TYR A 119 -10.01 -25.29 19.05
CA TYR A 119 -11.13 -26.16 18.71
C TYR A 119 -10.70 -27.21 17.70
N CYS A 120 -11.28 -28.38 17.78
CA CYS A 120 -11.10 -29.39 16.73
C CYS A 120 -11.79 -28.91 15.42
N PRO A 121 -11.09 -28.84 14.29
CA PRO A 121 -11.68 -28.41 13.02
C PRO A 121 -12.79 -29.32 12.52
N THR A 122 -12.75 -30.63 12.86
CA THR A 122 -13.70 -31.65 12.41
C THR A 122 -14.91 -31.76 13.34
N HIS A 123 -14.69 -31.73 14.66
CA HIS A 123 -15.74 -31.97 15.65
C HIS A 123 -16.28 -30.69 16.30
N HIS A 124 -15.64 -29.53 16.04
CA HIS A 124 -16.01 -28.21 16.59
C HIS A 124 -16.15 -28.15 18.10
N ILE A 125 -15.43 -29.00 18.83
CA ILE A 125 -15.36 -29.02 20.29
C ILE A 125 -14.08 -28.32 20.77
N PRO A 126 -14.12 -27.64 21.93
CA PRO A 126 -12.89 -27.11 22.55
C PRO A 126 -12.00 -28.24 23.00
N ILE A 127 -10.71 -28.11 22.71
CA ILE A 127 -9.68 -29.05 23.15
C ILE A 127 -8.80 -28.38 24.21
N LYS A 128 -8.45 -29.18 25.25
CA LYS A 128 -7.63 -28.68 26.35
C LYS A 128 -6.39 -29.57 26.48
N SER A 129 -5.28 -28.99 26.86
CA SER A 129 -4.14 -29.70 27.41
C SER A 129 -4.45 -30.03 28.87
N GLN A 130 -3.94 -31.15 29.36
CA GLN A 130 -4.11 -31.57 30.76
C GLN A 130 -2.74 -31.86 31.34
N SER A 131 -2.43 -31.32 32.50
CA SER A 131 -1.25 -31.73 33.25
C SER A 131 -1.42 -33.19 33.72
N ILE A 132 -0.31 -33.89 33.97
CA ILE A 132 -0.36 -35.27 34.50
C ILE A 132 -1.14 -35.30 35.81
N GLU A 133 -1.07 -34.25 36.60
CA GLU A 133 -1.82 -34.10 37.86
C GLU A 133 -3.33 -34.00 37.62
N GLU A 134 -3.77 -33.20 36.63
CA GLU A 134 -5.17 -33.09 36.19
C GLU A 134 -5.68 -34.42 35.61
N MET A 135 -4.85 -35.09 34.81
CA MET A 135 -5.16 -36.43 34.29
C MET A 135 -5.37 -37.41 35.43
N THR A 136 -4.49 -37.37 36.44
CA THR A 136 -4.57 -38.21 37.63
C THR A 136 -5.86 -37.95 38.39
N ASN A 137 -6.19 -36.69 38.64
CA ASN A 137 -7.43 -36.31 39.34
C ASN A 137 -8.67 -36.81 38.59
N ARG A 138 -8.69 -36.60 37.24
CA ARG A 138 -9.81 -37.04 36.39
C ARG A 138 -10.02 -38.54 36.39
N VAL A 139 -8.95 -39.33 36.47
CA VAL A 139 -9.04 -40.78 36.56
C VAL A 139 -9.50 -41.20 37.99
N LEU A 140 -9.11 -40.48 39.02
CA LEU A 140 -9.55 -40.71 40.40
C LEU A 140 -11.00 -40.34 40.67
N GLU A 141 -11.64 -39.54 39.80
CA GLU A 141 -13.07 -39.22 39.84
C GLU A 141 -13.98 -40.40 39.39
N LEU A 142 -13.37 -41.46 38.82
CA LEU A 142 -14.10 -42.69 38.47
C LEU A 142 -14.58 -43.42 39.74
N GLU A 143 -15.68 -44.20 39.59
CA GLU A 143 -16.23 -44.98 40.69
C GLU A 143 -15.17 -45.91 41.31
N GLU A 144 -15.17 -45.98 42.65
CA GLU A 144 -14.25 -46.87 43.40
C GLU A 144 -14.51 -48.31 43.00
N GLY A 145 -13.45 -49.04 42.72
CA GLY A 145 -13.49 -50.44 42.23
C GLY A 145 -13.40 -50.55 40.70
N THR A 146 -13.46 -49.47 39.95
CA THR A 146 -13.31 -49.47 38.49
C THR A 146 -11.96 -50.05 38.10
N LYS A 147 -11.95 -51.04 37.24
CA LYS A 147 -10.72 -51.62 36.67
C LYS A 147 -10.31 -50.85 35.45
N ILE A 148 -9.08 -50.34 35.41
CA ILE A 148 -8.55 -49.53 34.32
C ILE A 148 -7.23 -50.08 33.81
N MET A 149 -6.94 -49.86 32.51
CA MET A 149 -5.63 -50.05 31.93
C MET A 149 -5.12 -48.69 31.45
N VAL A 150 -3.90 -48.32 31.92
CA VAL A 150 -3.19 -47.13 31.41
C VAL A 150 -2.42 -47.59 30.16
N MET A 151 -2.79 -47.01 29.01
CA MET A 151 -2.21 -47.40 27.73
C MET A 151 -1.60 -46.21 27.01
N SER A 152 -0.52 -46.47 26.30
CA SER A 152 0.14 -45.48 25.44
C SER A 152 -0.02 -45.85 23.95
N PRO A 153 -0.59 -45.01 23.10
CA PRO A 153 -0.67 -45.25 21.66
C PRO A 153 0.70 -45.05 21.00
N VAL A 154 1.27 -46.12 20.48
CA VAL A 154 2.59 -46.12 19.83
C VAL A 154 2.49 -46.18 18.32
N VAL A 155 1.49 -46.88 17.80
CA VAL A 155 1.16 -46.93 16.37
C VAL A 155 -0.34 -46.73 16.23
N LYS A 156 -0.77 -45.85 15.31
CA LYS A 156 -2.18 -45.60 15.05
C LYS A 156 -2.46 -45.44 13.56
N GLY A 157 -3.21 -46.39 13.00
CA GLY A 157 -3.66 -46.34 11.59
C GLY A 157 -2.56 -46.48 10.56
N GLU A 158 -1.38 -47.00 10.92
CA GLU A 158 -0.26 -47.12 10.00
C GLU A 158 -0.17 -48.52 9.43
N LYS A 159 0.28 -48.62 8.15
CA LYS A 159 0.52 -49.89 7.47
C LYS A 159 1.94 -50.36 7.79
N GLY A 160 2.08 -51.62 8.08
CA GLY A 160 3.42 -52.22 8.34
C GLY A 160 3.34 -53.45 9.24
N THR A 161 4.46 -54.17 9.34
CA THR A 161 4.60 -55.30 10.29
C THR A 161 4.97 -54.82 11.68
N HIS A 162 5.43 -53.57 11.83
CA HIS A 162 5.84 -52.90 13.07
C HIS A 162 6.79 -53.70 13.95
N ALA A 163 7.55 -54.64 13.33
CA ALA A 163 8.44 -55.57 14.05
C ALA A 163 9.54 -54.85 14.87
N ASP A 164 10.08 -53.74 14.32
CA ASP A 164 11.10 -52.93 15.00
C ASP A 164 10.51 -52.23 16.24
N THR A 165 9.31 -51.70 16.13
CA THR A 165 8.59 -51.07 17.24
C THR A 165 8.29 -52.08 18.34
N LEU A 166 7.76 -53.24 17.99
CA LEU A 166 7.48 -54.32 18.95
C LEU A 166 8.76 -54.80 19.63
N SER A 167 9.87 -54.97 18.87
CA SER A 167 11.17 -55.38 19.42
C SER A 167 11.77 -54.33 20.38
N LYS A 168 11.55 -53.04 20.10
CA LYS A 168 11.96 -51.94 20.98
C LYS A 168 11.21 -51.99 22.30
N LEU A 169 9.89 -52.19 22.26
CA LEU A 169 9.05 -52.30 23.45
C LEU A 169 9.44 -53.48 24.37
N ILE A 170 9.80 -54.62 23.78
CA ILE A 170 10.30 -55.76 24.52
C ILE A 170 11.61 -55.41 25.24
N LYS A 171 12.53 -54.70 24.55
CA LYS A 171 13.82 -54.31 25.17
C LYS A 171 13.63 -53.29 26.29
N GLU A 172 12.59 -52.46 26.22
CA GLU A 172 12.23 -51.47 27.25
C GLU A 172 11.49 -52.11 28.45
N GLY A 173 11.16 -53.40 28.36
CA GLY A 173 10.61 -54.18 29.45
C GLY A 173 9.07 -54.23 29.54
N TYR A 174 8.38 -53.80 28.49
CA TYR A 174 6.92 -53.90 28.43
C TYR A 174 6.50 -55.34 28.14
N VAL A 175 5.38 -55.76 28.73
CA VAL A 175 4.93 -57.15 28.67
C VAL A 175 3.73 -57.32 27.73
N ARG A 176 2.88 -56.32 27.61
CA ARG A 176 1.62 -56.44 26.89
C ARG A 176 1.35 -55.25 25.98
N VAL A 177 0.74 -55.55 24.83
CA VAL A 177 0.22 -54.57 23.89
C VAL A 177 -1.24 -54.91 23.53
N LYS A 178 -2.05 -53.90 23.25
CA LYS A 178 -3.37 -54.05 22.63
C LYS A 178 -3.17 -53.75 21.15
N VAL A 179 -3.35 -54.76 20.29
CA VAL A 179 -3.20 -54.67 18.85
C VAL A 179 -4.57 -54.88 18.21
N ASP A 180 -5.04 -53.93 17.45
CA ASP A 180 -6.38 -53.97 16.77
C ASP A 180 -7.49 -54.40 17.73
N ASN A 181 -7.50 -53.81 18.93
CA ASN A 181 -8.43 -54.10 20.05
C ASN A 181 -8.25 -55.44 20.74
N VAL A 182 -7.22 -56.22 20.43
CA VAL A 182 -6.92 -57.50 21.11
C VAL A 182 -5.65 -57.38 21.95
N ILE A 183 -5.73 -57.73 23.23
CA ILE A 183 -4.57 -57.73 24.11
C ILE A 183 -3.70 -58.96 23.78
N LYS A 184 -2.39 -58.73 23.54
CA LYS A 184 -1.39 -59.76 23.22
C LYS A 184 -0.22 -59.61 24.17
N ASP A 185 0.43 -60.70 24.50
CA ASP A 185 1.70 -60.70 25.23
C ASP A 185 2.83 -60.42 24.24
N LEU A 186 3.75 -59.55 24.59
CA LEU A 186 4.91 -59.20 23.71
C LEU A 186 5.91 -60.34 23.60
N ASN A 187 5.87 -61.32 24.50
CA ASN A 187 6.70 -62.53 24.41
C ASN A 187 6.17 -63.55 23.40
N ASP A 188 4.89 -63.43 22.98
CA ASP A 188 4.32 -64.26 21.94
C ASP A 188 4.68 -63.73 20.57
N GLU A 189 4.71 -64.56 19.55
CA GLU A 189 4.94 -64.13 18.17
C GLU A 189 3.78 -63.30 17.63
N ILE A 190 3.95 -61.98 17.50
CA ILE A 190 2.94 -61.08 16.96
C ILE A 190 3.20 -60.83 15.46
N VAL A 191 2.46 -61.56 14.62
CA VAL A 191 2.51 -61.40 13.16
C VAL A 191 1.45 -60.41 12.71
N LEU A 192 1.88 -59.30 12.02
CA LEU A 192 0.99 -58.27 11.49
C LEU A 192 1.09 -58.20 9.96
N GLU A 193 -0.05 -57.96 9.30
CA GLU A 193 -0.15 -57.90 7.85
C GLU A 193 0.43 -56.58 7.32
N LYS A 194 1.47 -56.63 6.47
CA LYS A 194 2.16 -55.46 5.94
C LYS A 194 1.29 -54.41 5.24
N ASN A 195 0.20 -54.83 4.60
CA ASN A 195 -0.66 -53.99 3.81
C ASN A 195 -1.93 -53.48 4.53
N LYS A 196 -2.13 -53.92 5.78
CA LYS A 196 -3.25 -53.53 6.63
C LYS A 196 -2.82 -52.42 7.59
N LYS A 197 -3.74 -51.57 7.95
CA LYS A 197 -3.55 -50.54 8.97
C LYS A 197 -3.70 -51.19 10.34
N HIS A 198 -2.77 -50.92 11.25
CA HIS A 198 -2.78 -51.47 12.60
C HIS A 198 -2.76 -50.34 13.63
N ASP A 199 -3.42 -50.58 14.76
CA ASP A 199 -3.37 -49.78 15.98
C ASP A 199 -2.68 -50.58 17.07
N ILE A 200 -1.59 -50.01 17.64
CA ILE A 200 -0.81 -50.66 18.70
C ILE A 200 -0.75 -49.72 19.90
N TYR A 201 -1.28 -50.18 21.01
CA TYR A 201 -1.24 -49.53 22.31
C TYR A 201 -0.41 -50.35 23.30
N VAL A 202 0.56 -49.70 23.95
CA VAL A 202 1.34 -50.37 25.04
C VAL A 202 0.54 -50.31 26.33
N VAL A 203 0.32 -51.41 26.99
CA VAL A 203 -0.27 -51.47 28.34
C VAL A 203 0.83 -51.17 29.35
N VAL A 204 0.82 -49.91 29.88
CA VAL A 204 1.81 -49.45 30.85
C VAL A 204 1.50 -49.99 32.24
N ASP A 205 0.26 -49.92 32.69
CA ASP A 205 -0.16 -50.44 33.99
C ASP A 205 -1.64 -50.89 33.97
N ARG A 206 -1.97 -51.77 34.96
CA ARG A 206 -3.34 -52.21 35.26
C ARG A 206 -3.68 -51.85 36.68
N LEU A 207 -4.67 -51.03 36.90
CA LEU A 207 -5.04 -50.49 38.20
C LEU A 207 -6.52 -50.70 38.50
N VAL A 208 -6.81 -50.67 39.79
CA VAL A 208 -8.20 -50.56 40.25
C VAL A 208 -8.30 -49.25 41.02
N VAL A 209 -9.30 -48.45 40.65
CA VAL A 209 -9.49 -47.16 41.30
C VAL A 209 -9.90 -47.42 42.78
N LYS A 210 -9.05 -46.98 43.70
CA LYS A 210 -9.24 -47.05 45.15
C LYS A 210 -8.38 -46.03 45.85
N ASP A 211 -8.70 -45.77 47.10
CA ASP A 211 -7.85 -44.89 47.93
C ASP A 211 -6.39 -45.35 47.93
N GLY A 212 -5.47 -44.38 47.83
CA GLY A 212 -4.01 -44.64 47.92
C GLY A 212 -3.30 -44.99 46.62
N ILE A 213 -3.99 -45.10 45.46
CA ILE A 213 -3.32 -45.43 44.17
C ILE A 213 -2.70 -44.19 43.48
N ARG A 214 -2.94 -42.97 44.02
CA ARG A 214 -2.58 -41.67 43.36
C ARG A 214 -1.13 -41.67 42.84
N GLY A 215 -0.17 -42.03 43.68
CA GLY A 215 1.26 -41.98 43.31
C GLY A 215 1.59 -42.99 42.19
N ARG A 216 1.02 -44.20 42.23
CA ARG A 216 1.27 -45.23 41.18
C ARG A 216 0.60 -44.83 39.88
N LEU A 217 -0.65 -44.31 39.95
CA LEU A 217 -1.36 -43.82 38.77
C LEU A 217 -0.62 -42.63 38.11
N PHE A 218 -0.12 -41.70 38.92
CA PHE A 218 0.68 -40.55 38.42
C PHE A 218 1.93 -41.05 37.64
N SER A 219 2.71 -41.94 38.21
CA SER A 219 3.90 -42.49 37.56
C SER A 219 3.57 -43.30 36.30
N SER A 220 2.43 -44.01 36.29
CA SER A 220 2.00 -44.78 35.14
C SER A 220 1.54 -43.85 34.00
N LEU A 221 0.85 -42.73 34.32
CA LEU A 221 0.45 -41.70 33.36
C LEU A 221 1.69 -41.00 32.81
N GLU A 222 2.64 -40.62 33.63
CA GLU A 222 3.92 -40.01 33.22
C GLU A 222 4.68 -40.92 32.25
N THR A 223 4.77 -42.19 32.57
CA THR A 223 5.44 -43.19 31.69
C THR A 223 4.68 -43.31 30.34
N ALA A 224 3.36 -43.37 30.37
CA ALA A 224 2.52 -43.44 29.16
C ALA A 224 2.63 -42.18 28.30
N CYS A 225 2.64 -41.00 28.89
CA CYS A 225 2.85 -39.72 28.22
C CYS A 225 4.19 -39.64 27.50
N ASN A 226 5.26 -40.07 28.19
CA ASN A 226 6.62 -40.09 27.63
C ASN A 226 6.76 -41.00 26.40
N LEU A 227 6.07 -42.16 26.40
CA LEU A 227 6.08 -43.08 25.27
C LEU A 227 5.35 -42.59 24.02
N SER A 228 4.23 -41.90 24.21
CA SER A 228 3.35 -41.45 23.12
C SER A 228 3.45 -39.96 22.80
N HIS A 229 4.48 -39.29 23.32
CA HIS A 229 4.62 -37.82 23.16
C HIS A 229 3.41 -37.05 23.68
N GLY A 230 2.88 -37.48 24.85
CA GLY A 230 1.88 -36.75 25.58
C GLY A 230 0.42 -37.25 25.46
N LYS A 231 0.12 -38.37 24.81
CA LYS A 231 -1.22 -38.96 24.69
C LYS A 231 -1.38 -40.24 25.46
N VAL A 232 -2.38 -40.33 26.30
CA VAL A 232 -2.68 -41.52 27.11
C VAL A 232 -4.13 -41.96 26.92
N ILE A 233 -4.34 -43.25 26.90
CA ILE A 233 -5.69 -43.85 26.83
C ILE A 233 -5.92 -44.64 28.11
N ILE A 234 -7.00 -44.36 28.81
CA ILE A 234 -7.50 -45.12 29.92
C ILE A 234 -8.61 -46.03 29.41
N ASP A 235 -8.28 -47.31 29.25
CA ASP A 235 -9.24 -48.36 28.88
C ASP A 235 -9.99 -48.81 30.15
N LYS A 236 -11.29 -48.59 30.17
CA LYS A 236 -12.18 -49.11 31.19
C LYS A 236 -12.72 -50.44 30.69
N LEU A 237 -12.33 -51.51 31.35
CA LEU A 237 -12.69 -52.86 30.91
C LEU A 237 -14.16 -53.10 30.67
N ASP A 238 -15.04 -52.29 31.29
CA ASP A 238 -16.50 -52.37 31.22
C ASP A 238 -17.15 -51.05 30.75
N GLY A 239 -16.43 -50.19 29.96
CA GLY A 239 -16.93 -48.88 29.54
C GLY A 239 -16.15 -48.25 28.39
N GLU A 240 -16.50 -47.00 28.02
CA GLU A 240 -15.81 -46.27 26.98
C GLU A 240 -14.41 -45.80 27.44
N ASP A 241 -13.42 -45.86 26.54
CA ASP A 241 -12.07 -45.41 26.76
C ASP A 241 -12.04 -43.89 27.01
N ILE A 242 -11.21 -43.47 27.98
CA ILE A 242 -10.95 -42.04 28.22
C ILE A 242 -9.62 -41.67 27.57
N VAL A 243 -9.64 -40.70 26.64
CA VAL A 243 -8.44 -40.18 26.02
C VAL A 243 -7.99 -38.93 26.81
N LEU A 244 -6.76 -38.98 27.31
CA LEU A 244 -6.08 -37.90 28.03
C LEU A 244 -4.89 -37.41 27.19
N SER A 245 -4.55 -36.13 27.25
CA SER A 245 -3.40 -35.60 26.52
C SER A 245 -2.76 -34.42 27.23
N GLU A 246 -1.44 -34.41 27.32
CA GLU A 246 -0.66 -33.22 27.71
C GLU A 246 -0.69 -32.14 26.63
N LYS A 247 -0.93 -32.53 25.38
CA LYS A 247 -1.11 -31.61 24.26
C LYS A 247 -2.58 -31.30 24.04
N TYR A 248 -2.86 -30.21 23.35
CA TYR A 248 -4.21 -29.92 22.87
C TYR A 248 -4.62 -30.96 21.83
N ALA A 249 -5.34 -31.99 22.23
CA ALA A 249 -5.75 -33.11 21.38
C ALA A 249 -7.26 -33.30 21.38
N CYS A 250 -7.81 -33.66 20.21
CA CYS A 250 -9.22 -34.04 20.10
C CYS A 250 -9.43 -35.48 20.63
N PRO A 251 -10.42 -35.71 21.49
CA PRO A 251 -10.72 -37.07 21.98
C PRO A 251 -11.29 -38.00 20.90
N TYR A 252 -11.84 -37.45 19.79
CA TYR A 252 -12.55 -38.23 18.77
C TYR A 252 -11.79 -38.43 17.46
N CYS A 253 -10.67 -37.67 17.23
CA CYS A 253 -9.84 -37.83 16.04
C CYS A 253 -8.39 -37.57 16.37
N ASP A 254 -7.49 -37.77 15.39
CA ASP A 254 -6.07 -37.59 15.55
C ASP A 254 -5.59 -36.13 15.51
N TYR A 255 -6.54 -35.18 15.48
CA TYR A 255 -6.17 -33.79 15.52
C TYR A 255 -5.56 -33.42 16.86
N SER A 256 -4.33 -32.91 16.77
CA SER A 256 -3.62 -32.35 17.91
C SER A 256 -2.92 -31.06 17.54
N LEU A 257 -2.86 -30.14 18.48
CA LEU A 257 -2.14 -28.89 18.35
C LEU A 257 -1.01 -28.90 19.39
N ASP A 258 0.18 -28.49 18.95
CA ASP A 258 1.30 -28.26 19.87
C ASP A 258 1.01 -27.04 20.76
N GLU A 259 1.95 -26.63 21.59
CA GLU A 259 1.79 -25.48 22.48
C GLU A 259 1.35 -24.22 21.76
N LEU A 260 0.45 -23.45 22.40
CA LEU A 260 -0.01 -22.17 21.91
C LEU A 260 1.04 -21.09 22.17
N GLU A 261 1.98 -20.93 21.22
CA GLU A 261 2.99 -19.88 21.27
C GLU A 261 2.66 -18.73 20.32
N PRO A 262 3.07 -17.49 20.61
CA PRO A 262 2.83 -16.34 19.70
C PRO A 262 3.40 -16.53 18.27
N ARG A 263 4.45 -17.38 18.12
CA ARG A 263 5.06 -17.63 16.80
C ARG A 263 4.15 -18.38 15.84
N ILE A 264 3.25 -19.26 16.33
CA ILE A 264 2.33 -19.99 15.46
C ILE A 264 1.27 -19.10 14.82
N PHE A 265 0.95 -17.95 15.43
CA PHE A 265 0.03 -16.98 14.90
C PHE A 265 0.68 -15.99 13.91
N SER A 266 1.96 -16.19 13.57
CA SER A 266 2.65 -15.34 12.59
C SER A 266 2.52 -15.90 11.18
N PHE A 267 1.91 -15.13 10.28
CA PHE A 267 1.88 -15.47 8.86
C PHE A 267 3.23 -15.23 8.14
N ASN A 268 4.21 -14.63 8.83
CA ASN A 268 5.58 -14.46 8.34
C ASN A 268 6.50 -15.63 8.74
N ALA A 269 6.03 -16.50 9.67
CA ALA A 269 6.77 -17.67 10.12
C ALA A 269 6.24 -18.94 9.45
N PRO A 270 7.09 -19.91 9.07
CA PRO A 270 6.66 -21.14 8.39
C PRO A 270 5.63 -21.96 9.17
N TYR A 271 5.70 -21.89 10.51
CA TYR A 271 4.82 -22.67 11.41
C TYR A 271 3.36 -22.21 11.38
N GLY A 272 3.12 -20.91 11.17
CA GLY A 272 1.77 -20.32 11.15
C GLY A 272 1.24 -20.04 9.76
N ALA A 273 2.13 -19.82 8.79
CA ALA A 273 1.77 -19.43 7.44
C ALA A 273 1.00 -20.53 6.69
N CYS A 274 0.04 -20.12 5.88
CA CYS A 274 -0.58 -21.01 4.91
C CYS A 274 0.47 -21.58 3.95
N SER A 275 0.52 -22.91 3.79
CA SER A 275 1.50 -23.60 2.95
C SER A 275 1.38 -23.23 1.47
N CYS A 276 0.17 -22.90 0.99
CA CYS A 276 -0.13 -22.58 -0.40
C CYS A 276 0.36 -21.17 -0.78
N CYS A 277 -0.03 -20.14 -0.04
CA CYS A 277 0.35 -18.74 -0.33
C CYS A 277 1.56 -18.24 0.48
N LYS A 278 2.14 -19.07 1.32
CA LYS A 278 3.29 -18.73 2.19
C LYS A 278 3.07 -17.44 2.98
N GLY A 279 1.84 -17.23 3.47
CA GLY A 279 1.47 -16.08 4.29
C GLY A 279 1.10 -14.81 3.52
N LEU A 280 0.96 -14.86 2.19
CA LEU A 280 0.54 -13.70 1.40
C LEU A 280 -0.98 -13.48 1.42
N GLY A 281 -1.79 -14.54 1.59
CA GLY A 281 -3.25 -14.49 1.50
C GLY A 281 -3.78 -14.52 0.08
N VAL A 282 -2.94 -14.23 -0.89
CA VAL A 282 -3.25 -14.13 -2.32
C VAL A 282 -2.25 -14.90 -3.16
N GLN A 283 -2.62 -15.17 -4.40
CA GLN A 283 -1.75 -15.70 -5.43
C GLN A 283 -1.84 -14.83 -6.68
N TYR A 284 -0.71 -14.60 -7.31
CA TYR A 284 -0.65 -14.01 -8.64
C TYR A 284 -0.81 -15.12 -9.66
N LYS A 285 -1.86 -15.07 -10.47
CA LYS A 285 -2.09 -16.01 -11.56
C LYS A 285 -2.30 -15.28 -12.87
N LEU A 286 -1.86 -15.88 -13.95
CA LEU A 286 -2.11 -15.39 -15.29
C LEU A 286 -3.62 -15.36 -15.55
N ASP A 287 -4.12 -14.23 -16.03
CA ASP A 287 -5.52 -14.03 -16.37
C ASP A 287 -5.72 -14.22 -17.88
N LEU A 288 -6.59 -15.15 -18.22
CA LEU A 288 -6.92 -15.43 -19.63
C LEU A 288 -7.55 -14.24 -20.33
N ASP A 289 -8.31 -13.42 -19.64
CA ASP A 289 -8.96 -12.24 -20.22
C ASP A 289 -7.95 -11.10 -20.48
N LEU A 290 -6.82 -11.08 -19.77
CA LEU A 290 -5.70 -10.18 -20.06
C LEU A 290 -4.82 -10.71 -21.21
N ILE A 291 -4.67 -12.01 -21.30
CA ILE A 291 -3.91 -12.68 -22.37
C ILE A 291 -4.69 -12.65 -23.70
N ILE A 292 -6.01 -12.92 -23.63
CA ILE A 292 -6.94 -12.92 -24.77
C ILE A 292 -8.00 -11.84 -24.54
N PRO A 293 -7.68 -10.58 -24.77
CA PRO A 293 -8.59 -9.46 -24.44
C PRO A 293 -9.77 -9.34 -25.39
N ASP A 294 -9.62 -9.82 -26.64
CA ASP A 294 -10.69 -9.80 -27.63
C ASP A 294 -10.76 -11.15 -28.36
N ARG A 295 -11.72 -11.95 -27.97
CA ARG A 295 -11.97 -13.27 -28.58
C ARG A 295 -12.58 -13.20 -30.00
N ASN A 296 -12.94 -12.01 -30.50
CA ASN A 296 -13.39 -11.81 -31.86
C ASN A 296 -12.24 -11.64 -32.85
N LYS A 297 -11.01 -11.47 -32.37
CA LYS A 297 -9.79 -11.47 -33.17
C LYS A 297 -9.26 -12.89 -33.33
N SER A 298 -8.57 -13.11 -34.44
CA SER A 298 -7.76 -14.31 -34.65
C SER A 298 -6.39 -14.21 -33.98
N ILE A 299 -5.67 -15.31 -33.88
CA ILE A 299 -4.31 -15.32 -33.33
C ILE A 299 -3.38 -14.47 -34.19
N ASN A 300 -3.52 -14.56 -35.53
CA ASN A 300 -2.75 -13.78 -36.48
C ASN A 300 -3.08 -12.27 -36.45
N GLU A 301 -4.27 -11.90 -36.06
CA GLU A 301 -4.67 -10.50 -35.82
C GLU A 301 -4.22 -9.97 -34.43
N GLY A 302 -3.39 -10.72 -33.70
CA GLY A 302 -2.90 -10.35 -32.37
C GLY A 302 -3.95 -10.56 -31.27
N GLY A 303 -4.85 -11.53 -31.42
CA GLY A 303 -5.84 -11.88 -30.41
C GLY A 303 -5.24 -12.41 -29.11
N ILE A 304 -3.98 -12.92 -29.15
CA ILE A 304 -3.20 -13.28 -27.96
C ILE A 304 -2.14 -12.21 -27.71
N SER A 305 -2.32 -11.39 -26.71
CA SER A 305 -1.52 -10.17 -26.42
C SER A 305 -0.04 -10.44 -26.11
N THR A 306 0.31 -11.66 -25.72
CA THR A 306 1.66 -12.03 -25.30
C THR A 306 2.53 -12.50 -26.48
N ILE A 307 1.95 -12.63 -27.69
CA ILE A 307 2.63 -13.06 -28.89
C ILE A 307 2.75 -11.88 -29.84
N ASN A 308 3.96 -11.62 -30.30
CA ASN A 308 4.19 -10.66 -31.38
C ASN A 308 4.17 -11.41 -32.73
N VAL A 309 3.13 -11.20 -33.52
CA VAL A 309 2.90 -11.87 -34.80
C VAL A 309 3.74 -11.25 -35.94
N ASP A 310 4.14 -9.97 -35.81
CA ASP A 310 4.83 -9.21 -36.85
C ASP A 310 6.33 -9.54 -36.98
N GLU A 311 6.90 -10.27 -36.01
CA GLU A 311 8.30 -10.69 -36.07
C GLU A 311 8.43 -12.13 -36.59
N SER A 312 8.87 -12.27 -37.85
CA SER A 312 9.18 -13.56 -38.46
C SER A 312 10.26 -14.40 -37.74
N SER A 313 10.91 -13.84 -36.72
CA SER A 313 11.90 -14.47 -35.85
C SER A 313 11.38 -14.86 -34.48
N ASN A 314 10.08 -14.78 -34.25
CA ASN A 314 9.50 -15.11 -32.93
C ASN A 314 9.39 -16.64 -32.78
N ILE A 315 10.17 -17.20 -31.84
CA ILE A 315 10.24 -18.63 -31.52
C ILE A 315 8.84 -19.20 -31.24
N ILE A 316 8.07 -18.55 -30.40
CA ILE A 316 6.72 -19.01 -30.00
C ILE A 316 5.77 -19.06 -31.20
N TYR A 317 5.87 -18.08 -32.12
CA TYR A 317 5.04 -18.09 -33.33
C TYR A 317 5.40 -19.22 -34.28
N THR A 318 6.70 -19.55 -34.40
CA THR A 318 7.18 -20.71 -35.18
C THR A 318 6.65 -22.02 -34.59
N GLU A 319 6.66 -22.16 -33.27
CA GLU A 319 6.11 -23.32 -32.58
C GLU A 319 4.59 -23.43 -32.76
N LEU A 320 3.87 -22.31 -32.69
CA LEU A 320 2.42 -22.25 -32.93
C LEU A 320 2.05 -22.69 -34.32
N ASN A 321 2.81 -22.33 -35.34
CA ASN A 321 2.59 -22.79 -36.72
C ASN A 321 2.74 -24.31 -36.84
N ALA A 322 3.68 -24.93 -36.10
CA ALA A 322 3.81 -26.38 -36.08
C ALA A 322 2.62 -27.06 -35.38
N VAL A 323 2.15 -26.46 -34.27
CA VAL A 323 0.95 -26.90 -33.52
C VAL A 323 -0.30 -26.79 -34.39
N SER A 324 -0.47 -25.66 -35.11
CA SER A 324 -1.56 -25.42 -36.06
C SER A 324 -1.66 -26.52 -37.10
N LYS A 325 -0.52 -26.86 -37.74
CA LYS A 325 -0.46 -27.92 -38.75
C LYS A 325 -0.76 -29.31 -38.19
N LYS A 326 -0.27 -29.63 -37.02
CA LYS A 326 -0.44 -30.96 -36.40
C LYS A 326 -1.86 -31.22 -35.90
N TYR A 327 -2.45 -30.22 -35.27
CA TYR A 327 -3.77 -30.36 -34.65
C TYR A 327 -4.91 -29.78 -35.49
N ASP A 328 -4.61 -29.36 -36.72
CA ASP A 328 -5.59 -28.75 -37.62
C ASP A 328 -6.32 -27.58 -36.96
N ILE A 329 -5.54 -26.59 -36.50
CA ILE A 329 -6.01 -25.37 -35.88
C ILE A 329 -5.82 -24.22 -36.84
N ASP A 330 -6.89 -23.54 -37.19
CA ASP A 330 -6.82 -22.37 -38.06
C ASP A 330 -6.44 -21.13 -37.19
N LEU A 331 -5.26 -20.55 -37.41
CA LEU A 331 -4.77 -19.38 -36.69
C LEU A 331 -5.43 -18.07 -37.15
N ASP A 332 -6.13 -18.08 -38.29
CA ASP A 332 -6.92 -16.97 -38.81
C ASP A 332 -8.38 -17.02 -38.36
N ALA A 333 -8.81 -18.13 -37.75
CA ALA A 333 -10.12 -18.24 -37.14
C ALA A 333 -10.22 -17.37 -35.88
N LYS A 334 -11.38 -16.81 -35.63
CA LYS A 334 -11.62 -16.04 -34.37
C LYS A 334 -11.45 -16.96 -33.18
N ILE A 335 -10.76 -16.48 -32.15
CA ILE A 335 -10.46 -17.30 -30.94
C ILE A 335 -11.72 -17.87 -30.29
N LYS A 336 -12.87 -17.16 -30.34
CA LYS A 336 -14.14 -17.66 -29.85
C LYS A 336 -14.69 -18.89 -30.61
N ASP A 337 -14.28 -19.03 -31.87
CA ASP A 337 -14.75 -20.09 -32.79
C ASP A 337 -13.83 -21.31 -32.74
N ILE A 338 -12.65 -21.20 -32.11
CA ILE A 338 -11.71 -22.31 -31.90
C ILE A 338 -12.27 -23.25 -30.83
N PRO A 339 -12.41 -24.56 -31.08
CA PRO A 339 -12.84 -25.53 -30.07
C PRO A 339 -11.96 -25.47 -28.83
N LYS A 340 -12.58 -25.56 -27.63
CA LYS A 340 -11.90 -25.43 -26.34
C LYS A 340 -10.69 -26.36 -26.20
N GLU A 341 -10.83 -27.63 -26.63
CA GLU A 341 -9.74 -28.63 -26.60
C GLU A 341 -8.51 -28.20 -27.41
N LYS A 342 -8.74 -27.59 -28.59
CA LYS A 342 -7.69 -27.05 -29.44
C LYS A 342 -7.07 -25.78 -28.87
N LEU A 343 -7.89 -24.92 -28.29
CA LEU A 343 -7.40 -23.71 -27.59
C LEU A 343 -6.58 -24.08 -26.34
N ASP A 344 -6.98 -25.13 -25.61
CA ASP A 344 -6.24 -25.59 -24.43
C ASP A 344 -4.83 -26.12 -24.81
N ILE A 345 -4.64 -26.70 -26.00
CA ILE A 345 -3.32 -27.07 -26.49
C ILE A 345 -2.44 -25.83 -26.72
N ILE A 346 -2.99 -24.77 -27.28
CA ILE A 346 -2.27 -23.51 -27.50
C ILE A 346 -1.88 -22.88 -26.14
N LEU A 347 -2.78 -22.92 -25.18
CA LEU A 347 -2.58 -22.27 -23.89
C LEU A 347 -1.69 -23.09 -22.94
N TYR A 348 -1.87 -24.39 -22.86
CA TYR A 348 -1.25 -25.25 -21.83
C TYR A 348 -0.25 -26.28 -22.37
N GLY A 349 -0.16 -26.43 -23.69
CA GLY A 349 0.84 -27.26 -24.33
C GLY A 349 0.33 -28.57 -24.93
N SER A 350 1.21 -29.22 -25.69
CA SER A 350 0.94 -30.50 -26.39
C SER A 350 1.27 -31.71 -25.52
N LYS A 351 0.51 -32.80 -25.68
CA LYS A 351 0.81 -34.10 -25.06
C LYS A 351 1.81 -34.93 -25.86
N GLU A 352 2.08 -34.56 -27.11
CA GLU A 352 2.97 -35.26 -28.04
C GLU A 352 4.15 -34.37 -28.44
N LYS A 353 5.26 -34.95 -28.76
CA LYS A 353 6.41 -34.22 -29.31
C LYS A 353 6.12 -33.80 -30.74
N LEU A 354 6.51 -32.58 -31.06
CA LEU A 354 6.35 -31.95 -32.37
C LEU A 354 7.70 -31.57 -32.93
N GLU A 355 7.76 -31.49 -34.25
CA GLU A 355 8.93 -31.04 -34.98
C GLU A 355 8.87 -29.53 -35.18
N PHE A 356 9.85 -28.80 -34.63
CA PHE A 356 9.97 -27.36 -34.79
C PHE A 356 11.13 -26.98 -35.66
N ASN A 357 10.85 -26.24 -36.71
CA ASN A 357 11.84 -25.78 -37.68
C ASN A 357 12.12 -24.29 -37.52
N TYR A 358 13.17 -23.95 -36.80
CA TYR A 358 13.57 -22.56 -36.53
C TYR A 358 14.50 -22.08 -37.66
N VAL A 359 14.15 -20.93 -38.26
CA VAL A 359 14.98 -20.28 -39.28
C VAL A 359 15.61 -19.04 -38.66
N SER A 360 16.94 -18.98 -38.59
CA SER A 360 17.66 -17.82 -38.10
C SER A 360 17.64 -16.67 -39.10
N LYS A 361 17.88 -15.42 -38.65
CA LYS A 361 18.00 -14.24 -39.54
C LYS A 361 19.04 -14.42 -40.67
N ASN A 362 19.98 -15.31 -40.49
CA ASN A 362 21.04 -15.64 -41.49
C ASN A 362 20.66 -16.83 -42.37
N GLY A 363 19.41 -17.30 -42.34
CA GLY A 363 18.93 -18.41 -43.18
C GLY A 363 19.29 -19.83 -42.71
N ASN A 364 20.00 -20.00 -41.61
CA ASN A 364 20.31 -21.31 -41.05
C ASN A 364 19.06 -21.92 -40.40
N THR A 365 18.70 -23.13 -40.81
CA THR A 365 17.57 -23.89 -40.24
C THR A 365 18.06 -24.85 -39.17
N ARG A 366 17.40 -24.85 -38.04
CA ARG A 366 17.60 -25.80 -36.93
C ARG A 366 16.30 -26.52 -36.65
N THR A 367 16.28 -27.82 -36.71
CA THR A 367 15.13 -28.67 -36.36
C THR A 367 15.29 -29.16 -34.94
N ASN A 368 14.22 -29.04 -34.14
CA ASN A 368 14.13 -29.58 -32.78
C ASN A 368 12.87 -30.44 -32.64
N TYR A 369 12.93 -31.50 -31.85
CA TYR A 369 11.82 -32.43 -31.60
C TYR A 369 11.47 -32.42 -30.11
N ASP A 370 10.44 -31.65 -29.73
CA ASP A 370 10.10 -31.45 -28.36
C ASP A 370 8.57 -31.24 -28.15
N TYR A 371 8.12 -31.15 -26.91
CA TYR A 371 6.75 -30.79 -26.61
C TYR A 371 6.54 -29.29 -26.79
N PHE A 372 5.36 -28.90 -27.29
CA PHE A 372 4.95 -27.51 -27.24
C PHE A 372 4.55 -27.19 -25.79
N GLU A 373 5.25 -26.26 -25.18
CA GLU A 373 5.06 -25.91 -23.75
C GLU A 373 3.71 -25.24 -23.47
N GLY A 374 3.14 -24.55 -24.45
CA GLY A 374 1.96 -23.71 -24.28
C GLY A 374 2.28 -22.32 -23.76
N ILE A 375 1.42 -21.36 -24.08
CA ILE A 375 1.67 -19.95 -23.80
C ILE A 375 1.66 -19.66 -22.30
N ILE A 376 0.65 -20.18 -21.59
CA ILE A 376 0.52 -19.96 -20.13
C ILE A 376 1.64 -20.64 -19.39
N THR A 377 1.90 -21.89 -19.66
CA THR A 377 2.96 -22.67 -19.01
C THR A 377 4.33 -22.02 -19.25
N ASN A 378 4.59 -21.52 -20.47
CA ASN A 378 5.82 -20.78 -20.78
C ASN A 378 5.95 -19.48 -19.96
N LEU A 379 4.86 -18.71 -19.85
CA LEU A 379 4.87 -17.48 -19.06
C LEU A 379 5.07 -17.76 -17.57
N GLU A 380 4.40 -18.79 -17.01
CA GLU A 380 4.58 -19.21 -15.61
C GLU A 380 6.01 -19.64 -15.31
N ARG A 381 6.59 -20.48 -16.16
CA ARG A 381 7.99 -20.90 -16.03
C ARG A 381 8.93 -19.70 -16.12
N ARG A 382 8.76 -18.85 -17.12
CA ARG A 382 9.59 -17.63 -17.29
C ARG A 382 9.46 -16.68 -16.13
N TYR A 383 8.30 -16.54 -15.53
CA TYR A 383 8.10 -15.70 -14.33
C TYR A 383 8.94 -16.19 -13.14
N ILE A 384 9.04 -17.51 -12.98
CA ILE A 384 9.81 -18.12 -11.88
C ILE A 384 11.31 -18.05 -12.15
N GLU A 385 11.76 -18.39 -13.38
CA GLU A 385 13.16 -18.58 -13.72
C GLU A 385 13.90 -17.28 -14.08
N THR A 386 13.18 -16.23 -14.51
CA THR A 386 13.82 -15.00 -14.98
C THR A 386 14.53 -14.24 -13.87
N LYS A 387 15.76 -13.80 -14.18
CA LYS A 387 16.52 -12.85 -13.36
C LYS A 387 16.29 -11.39 -13.78
N SER A 388 15.61 -11.17 -14.91
CA SER A 388 15.31 -9.83 -15.43
C SER A 388 14.07 -9.25 -14.77
N SER A 389 14.21 -8.13 -14.08
CA SER A 389 13.09 -7.38 -13.50
C SER A 389 12.08 -6.93 -14.56
N TRP A 390 12.58 -6.52 -15.75
CA TRP A 390 11.74 -6.07 -16.86
C TRP A 390 10.83 -7.20 -17.40
N ILE A 391 11.38 -8.42 -17.58
CA ILE A 391 10.57 -9.57 -18.04
C ILE A 391 9.52 -9.93 -16.98
N ARG A 392 9.91 -9.90 -15.69
CA ARG A 392 8.99 -10.17 -14.59
C ARG A 392 7.85 -9.16 -14.56
N GLU A 393 8.16 -7.85 -14.59
CA GLU A 393 7.16 -6.78 -14.65
C GLU A 393 6.26 -6.91 -15.90
N TRP A 394 6.83 -7.29 -17.04
CA TRP A 394 6.05 -7.50 -18.26
C TRP A 394 5.04 -8.65 -18.11
N ILE A 395 5.43 -9.76 -17.48
CA ILE A 395 4.52 -10.90 -17.24
C ILE A 395 3.47 -10.51 -16.19
N GLU A 396 3.83 -9.75 -15.15
CA GLU A 396 2.92 -9.26 -14.12
C GLU A 396 1.74 -8.44 -14.68
N HIS A 397 1.90 -7.79 -15.84
CA HIS A 397 0.80 -7.10 -16.53
C HIS A 397 -0.32 -8.04 -17.01
N TYR A 398 -0.03 -9.33 -17.13
CA TYR A 398 -0.99 -10.37 -17.52
C TYR A 398 -1.45 -11.22 -16.31
N MET A 399 -1.06 -10.84 -15.10
CA MET A 399 -1.45 -11.54 -13.87
C MET A 399 -2.47 -10.73 -13.09
N ASN A 400 -3.44 -11.43 -12.51
CA ASN A 400 -4.32 -10.89 -11.50
C ASN A 400 -4.04 -11.51 -10.15
N GLU A 401 -4.25 -10.68 -9.13
CA GLU A 401 -4.22 -11.10 -7.74
C GLU A 401 -5.53 -11.81 -7.42
N ILE A 402 -5.46 -13.09 -7.10
CA ILE A 402 -6.60 -13.88 -6.69
C ILE A 402 -6.45 -14.32 -5.24
N GLU A 403 -7.55 -14.42 -4.55
CA GLU A 403 -7.58 -14.94 -3.18
C GLU A 403 -7.03 -16.37 -3.12
N CYS A 404 -6.23 -16.68 -2.12
CA CYS A 404 -5.65 -18.02 -1.96
C CYS A 404 -6.76 -19.07 -1.76
N PRO A 405 -6.83 -20.12 -2.60
CA PRO A 405 -7.91 -21.12 -2.54
C PRO A 405 -7.90 -21.97 -1.28
N VAL A 406 -6.82 -21.96 -0.50
CA VAL A 406 -6.66 -22.78 0.72
C VAL A 406 -7.01 -21.99 1.97
N CYS A 407 -6.48 -20.77 2.11
CA CYS A 407 -6.69 -19.98 3.33
C CYS A 407 -7.74 -18.87 3.16
N HIS A 408 -8.29 -18.67 1.96
CA HIS A 408 -9.30 -17.64 1.68
C HIS A 408 -8.93 -16.28 2.28
N GLY A 409 -7.74 -15.78 1.94
CA GLY A 409 -7.23 -14.49 2.42
C GLY A 409 -6.65 -14.50 3.84
N ALA A 410 -6.86 -15.53 4.65
CA ALA A 410 -6.48 -15.57 6.07
C ALA A 410 -4.97 -15.61 6.33
N ARG A 411 -4.15 -15.90 5.33
CA ARG A 411 -2.67 -15.97 5.40
C ARG A 411 -2.11 -17.07 6.31
N LEU A 412 -2.92 -17.62 7.21
CA LEU A 412 -2.58 -18.60 8.21
C LEU A 412 -3.06 -20.01 7.82
N ASN A 413 -2.49 -21.03 8.44
CA ASN A 413 -2.94 -22.40 8.26
C ASN A 413 -4.20 -22.70 9.09
N SER A 414 -4.90 -23.79 8.76
CA SER A 414 -6.17 -24.18 9.40
C SER A 414 -6.05 -24.45 10.90
N ASN A 415 -4.90 -24.96 11.35
CA ASN A 415 -4.67 -25.27 12.77
C ASN A 415 -4.67 -24.00 13.63
N VAL A 416 -4.00 -22.96 13.14
CA VAL A 416 -3.99 -21.64 13.80
C VAL A 416 -5.36 -20.99 13.80
N LEU A 417 -6.11 -21.12 12.68
CA LEU A 417 -7.45 -20.58 12.55
C LEU A 417 -8.49 -21.31 13.42
N SER A 418 -8.16 -22.48 13.96
CA SER A 418 -9.02 -23.20 14.89
C SER A 418 -8.98 -22.65 16.32
N VAL A 419 -8.07 -21.74 16.64
CA VAL A 419 -7.95 -21.12 17.96
C VAL A 419 -8.86 -19.88 18.01
N LEU A 420 -9.73 -19.82 19.00
CA LEU A 420 -10.72 -18.76 19.15
C LEU A 420 -10.52 -17.97 20.45
N VAL A 421 -10.76 -16.66 20.35
CA VAL A 421 -10.95 -15.74 21.48
C VAL A 421 -12.29 -15.04 21.26
N GLY A 422 -13.21 -15.12 22.24
CA GLY A 422 -14.55 -14.51 22.08
C GLY A 422 -15.30 -15.00 20.82
N ASN A 423 -15.18 -16.29 20.49
CA ASN A 423 -15.78 -16.96 19.32
C ASN A 423 -15.26 -16.45 17.95
N LYS A 424 -14.12 -15.74 17.91
CA LYS A 424 -13.47 -15.32 16.66
C LYS A 424 -12.03 -15.83 16.61
N ASN A 425 -11.60 -16.28 15.43
CA ASN A 425 -10.18 -16.55 15.19
C ASN A 425 -9.41 -15.24 14.93
N ILE A 426 -8.08 -15.31 14.94
CA ILE A 426 -7.25 -14.11 14.79
C ILE A 426 -7.48 -13.39 13.45
N TYR A 427 -7.76 -14.12 12.35
CA TYR A 427 -8.05 -13.51 11.05
C TYR A 427 -9.37 -12.74 11.09
N GLN A 428 -10.44 -13.34 11.61
CA GLN A 428 -11.74 -12.67 11.77
C GLN A 428 -11.66 -11.43 12.65
N VAL A 429 -10.76 -11.42 13.64
CA VAL A 429 -10.48 -10.21 14.43
C VAL A 429 -9.77 -9.14 13.60
N THR A 430 -8.86 -9.53 12.71
CA THR A 430 -8.19 -8.56 11.81
C THR A 430 -9.08 -8.02 10.69
N GLU A 431 -10.19 -8.68 10.37
CA GLU A 431 -11.20 -8.17 9.42
C GLU A 431 -12.09 -7.07 10.00
N LEU A 432 -12.11 -6.96 11.33
CA LEU A 432 -12.85 -5.89 12.00
C LEU A 432 -12.24 -4.52 11.67
N SER A 433 -13.09 -3.50 11.56
CA SER A 433 -12.61 -2.12 11.57
C SER A 433 -12.01 -1.79 12.94
N ILE A 434 -11.18 -0.75 13.00
CA ILE A 434 -10.53 -0.31 14.25
C ILE A 434 -11.58 -0.03 15.33
N LEU A 435 -12.71 0.58 14.94
CA LEU A 435 -13.81 0.84 15.87
C LEU A 435 -14.46 -0.46 16.38
N GLU A 436 -14.75 -1.40 15.45
CA GLU A 436 -15.32 -2.70 15.80
C GLU A 436 -14.36 -3.55 16.64
N LEU A 437 -13.06 -3.42 16.41
CA LEU A 437 -12.05 -4.08 17.24
C LEU A 437 -12.11 -3.58 18.68
N LYS A 438 -12.25 -2.26 18.89
CA LYS A 438 -12.40 -1.69 20.22
C LYS A 438 -13.61 -2.27 20.94
N ASP A 439 -14.76 -2.31 20.26
CA ASP A 439 -15.99 -2.88 20.81
C ASP A 439 -15.82 -4.38 21.12
N PHE A 440 -15.20 -5.13 20.21
CA PHE A 440 -14.93 -6.56 20.40
C PHE A 440 -14.04 -6.82 21.63
N ILE A 441 -12.91 -6.13 21.74
CA ILE A 441 -11.95 -6.32 22.85
C ILE A 441 -12.62 -5.96 24.19
N ASN A 442 -13.40 -4.89 24.25
CA ASN A 442 -14.08 -4.44 25.48
C ASN A 442 -15.30 -5.32 25.84
N SER A 443 -15.85 -6.09 24.88
CA SER A 443 -16.97 -7.02 25.09
C SER A 443 -16.54 -8.45 25.43
N LEU A 444 -15.24 -8.75 25.49
CA LEU A 444 -14.73 -10.09 25.78
C LEU A 444 -15.16 -10.53 27.19
N LYS A 445 -15.77 -11.70 27.26
CA LYS A 445 -16.09 -12.38 28.52
C LYS A 445 -15.00 -13.39 28.82
N LEU A 446 -14.11 -13.06 29.71
CA LEU A 446 -12.97 -13.87 30.13
C LEU A 446 -13.21 -14.43 31.54
N SER A 447 -12.55 -15.54 31.89
CA SER A 447 -12.48 -16.00 33.28
C SER A 447 -11.60 -15.05 34.10
N LYS A 448 -11.72 -15.04 35.43
CA LYS A 448 -10.87 -14.20 36.29
C LYS A 448 -9.38 -14.37 36.02
N GLU A 449 -8.93 -15.61 35.82
CA GLU A 449 -7.56 -15.94 35.51
C GLU A 449 -7.14 -15.38 34.14
N GLN A 450 -8.00 -15.53 33.12
CA GLN A 450 -7.77 -14.98 31.78
C GLN A 450 -7.77 -13.45 31.79
N GLU A 451 -8.60 -12.80 32.64
CA GLU A 451 -8.62 -11.34 32.81
C GLU A 451 -7.28 -10.86 33.37
N GLU A 452 -6.76 -11.50 34.42
CA GLU A 452 -5.46 -11.12 35.01
C GLU A 452 -4.31 -11.30 33.98
N ILE A 453 -4.28 -12.40 33.24
CA ILE A 453 -3.25 -12.68 32.22
C ILE A 453 -3.32 -11.66 31.07
N SER A 454 -4.52 -11.28 30.64
CA SER A 454 -4.73 -10.44 29.45
C SER A 454 -4.77 -8.95 29.73
N LEU A 455 -4.83 -8.53 30.99
CA LEU A 455 -5.02 -7.13 31.40
C LEU A 455 -4.06 -6.15 30.70
N ILE A 456 -2.75 -6.45 30.74
CA ILE A 456 -1.71 -5.60 30.14
C ILE A 456 -1.84 -5.62 28.62
N ILE A 457 -2.11 -6.79 28.03
CA ILE A 457 -2.23 -6.97 26.57
C ILE A 457 -3.42 -6.16 26.03
N ILE A 458 -4.58 -6.27 26.70
CA ILE A 458 -5.80 -5.55 26.33
C ILE A 458 -5.60 -4.05 26.47
N LYS A 459 -4.93 -3.59 27.54
CA LYS A 459 -4.60 -2.17 27.72
C LYS A 459 -3.74 -1.62 26.57
N GLU A 460 -2.73 -2.38 26.14
CA GLU A 460 -1.86 -1.97 25.04
C GLU A 460 -2.57 -1.96 23.69
N ILE A 461 -3.46 -2.94 23.44
CA ILE A 461 -4.30 -2.95 22.23
C ILE A 461 -5.21 -1.71 22.24
N ASN A 462 -5.95 -1.47 23.33
CA ASN A 462 -6.86 -0.33 23.42
C ASN A 462 -6.13 1.00 23.25
N SER A 463 -4.95 1.18 23.84
CA SER A 463 -4.16 2.39 23.68
C SER A 463 -3.84 2.67 22.20
N ARG A 464 -3.36 1.66 21.44
CA ARG A 464 -3.06 1.80 20.02
C ARG A 464 -4.29 2.04 19.17
N VAL A 465 -5.38 1.36 19.49
CA VAL A 465 -6.69 1.53 18.83
C VAL A 465 -7.22 2.95 19.04
N ASP A 466 -7.13 3.48 20.26
CA ASP A 466 -7.57 4.85 20.58
C ASP A 466 -6.78 5.90 19.79
N PHE A 467 -5.47 5.73 19.65
CA PHE A 467 -4.67 6.63 18.82
C PHE A 467 -5.07 6.58 17.33
N LEU A 468 -5.38 5.41 16.79
CA LEU A 468 -5.85 5.29 15.41
C LEU A 468 -7.22 5.94 15.22
N ILE A 469 -8.11 5.85 16.20
CA ILE A 469 -9.41 6.53 16.19
C ILE A 469 -9.21 8.05 16.26
N ASN A 470 -8.31 8.54 17.12
CA ASN A 470 -8.04 9.96 17.31
C ASN A 470 -7.46 10.63 16.05
N VAL A 471 -6.68 9.88 15.23
CA VAL A 471 -6.20 10.40 13.93
C VAL A 471 -7.17 10.17 12.76
N GLY A 472 -8.42 9.75 13.03
CA GLY A 472 -9.48 9.59 12.02
C GLY A 472 -9.32 8.36 11.12
N LEU A 473 -8.79 7.25 11.65
CA LEU A 473 -8.59 5.99 10.93
C LEU A 473 -9.51 4.85 11.44
N ASP A 474 -10.59 5.21 12.14
CA ASP A 474 -11.55 4.30 12.77
C ASP A 474 -12.21 3.31 11.80
N TYR A 475 -12.30 3.67 10.52
CA TYR A 475 -12.90 2.87 9.45
C TYR A 475 -11.97 1.81 8.85
N LEU A 476 -10.66 1.87 9.06
CA LEU A 476 -9.70 0.92 8.50
C LEU A 476 -9.85 -0.47 9.13
N THR A 477 -9.68 -1.52 8.32
CA THR A 477 -9.56 -2.89 8.83
C THR A 477 -8.09 -3.24 9.07
N LEU A 478 -7.82 -4.05 10.09
CA LEU A 478 -6.46 -4.42 10.45
C LEU A 478 -5.76 -5.30 9.40
N ASN A 479 -6.51 -6.12 8.65
CA ASN A 479 -5.98 -6.99 7.59
C ASN A 479 -5.67 -6.24 6.29
N ARG A 480 -6.07 -4.97 6.16
CA ARG A 480 -5.83 -4.17 4.95
C ARG A 480 -4.33 -4.07 4.67
N SER A 481 -3.94 -4.38 3.43
CA SER A 481 -2.54 -4.31 3.00
C SER A 481 -2.02 -2.86 3.06
N ALA A 482 -0.82 -2.66 3.63
CA ALA A 482 -0.19 -1.34 3.72
C ALA A 482 0.07 -0.71 2.34
N GLY A 483 0.27 -1.51 1.30
CA GLY A 483 0.45 -1.02 -0.08
C GLY A 483 -0.80 -0.42 -0.71
N THR A 484 -1.99 -0.64 -0.14
CA THR A 484 -3.27 -0.09 -0.62
C THR A 484 -3.69 1.20 0.09
N LEU A 485 -2.90 1.63 1.08
CA LEU A 485 -3.16 2.86 1.82
C LEU A 485 -2.85 4.10 0.98
N SER A 486 -3.65 5.13 1.13
CA SER A 486 -3.29 6.46 0.62
C SER A 486 -2.09 7.04 1.37
N GLY A 487 -1.43 8.04 0.80
CA GLY A 487 -0.31 8.73 1.46
C GLY A 487 -0.70 9.27 2.83
N GLY A 488 -1.85 9.93 2.94
CA GLY A 488 -2.35 10.46 4.21
C GLY A 488 -2.72 9.37 5.22
N GLU A 489 -3.35 8.26 4.80
CA GLU A 489 -3.63 7.12 5.69
C GLU A 489 -2.33 6.52 6.26
N SER A 490 -1.32 6.31 5.42
CA SER A 490 -0.03 5.78 5.82
C SER A 490 0.71 6.71 6.80
N GLN A 491 0.66 8.01 6.55
CA GLN A 491 1.25 9.03 7.42
C GLN A 491 0.57 9.07 8.80
N ARG A 492 -0.77 9.05 8.83
CA ARG A 492 -1.53 9.03 10.08
C ARG A 492 -1.32 7.75 10.89
N ILE A 493 -1.15 6.59 10.24
CA ILE A 493 -0.77 5.36 10.95
C ILE A 493 0.58 5.55 11.66
N ARG A 494 1.58 6.14 10.98
CA ARG A 494 2.88 6.41 11.63
C ARG A 494 2.73 7.41 12.76
N LEU A 495 1.96 8.47 12.55
CA LEU A 495 1.67 9.46 13.61
C LEU A 495 1.05 8.77 14.82
N ALA A 496 0.02 7.94 14.65
CA ALA A 496 -0.61 7.18 15.72
C ALA A 496 0.38 6.26 16.45
N THR A 497 1.28 5.59 15.70
CA THR A 497 2.32 4.73 16.28
C THR A 497 3.31 5.54 17.12
N GLN A 498 3.71 6.74 16.66
CA GLN A 498 4.61 7.61 17.41
C GLN A 498 3.96 8.19 18.67
N ILE A 499 2.70 8.61 18.57
CA ILE A 499 1.92 9.04 19.77
C ILE A 499 1.85 7.89 20.77
N GLY A 500 1.59 6.67 20.30
CA GLY A 500 1.53 5.46 21.12
C GLY A 500 2.82 5.13 21.87
N SER A 501 3.98 5.54 21.33
CA SER A 501 5.27 5.35 22.00
C SER A 501 5.44 6.20 23.25
N ARG A 502 4.64 7.27 23.42
CA ARG A 502 4.68 8.23 24.53
C ARG A 502 6.09 8.78 24.80
N LEU A 503 6.89 8.94 23.76
CA LEU A 503 8.20 9.58 23.88
C LEU A 503 8.04 11.05 24.31
N THR A 504 8.92 11.53 25.17
CA THR A 504 8.95 12.90 25.67
C THR A 504 10.26 13.57 25.35
N GLY A 505 10.27 14.89 25.19
CA GLY A 505 11.47 15.68 24.88
C GLY A 505 11.98 15.51 23.45
N VAL A 506 11.17 15.02 22.53
CA VAL A 506 11.47 14.78 21.12
C VAL A 506 11.02 15.97 20.27
N LEU A 507 11.73 16.23 19.18
CA LEU A 507 11.29 17.15 18.13
C LEU A 507 10.64 16.35 17.00
N TYR A 508 9.34 16.50 16.83
CA TYR A 508 8.60 15.92 15.70
C TYR A 508 8.51 16.92 14.56
N VAL A 509 8.85 16.49 13.34
CA VAL A 509 8.69 17.29 12.11
C VAL A 509 7.71 16.56 11.19
N LEU A 510 6.56 17.18 10.93
CA LEU A 510 5.45 16.61 10.18
C LEU A 510 5.24 17.38 8.87
N ASP A 511 4.94 16.64 7.79
CA ASP A 511 4.65 17.20 6.45
C ASP A 511 3.17 17.03 6.15
N GLU A 512 2.41 18.12 6.23
CA GLU A 512 0.98 18.20 5.88
C GLU A 512 0.11 17.04 6.43
N PRO A 513 0.06 16.84 7.75
CA PRO A 513 -0.66 15.69 8.33
C PRO A 513 -2.18 15.75 8.13
N SER A 514 -2.77 16.90 7.78
CA SER A 514 -4.19 17.08 7.49
C SER A 514 -4.63 16.56 6.11
N ILE A 515 -3.69 16.10 5.27
CA ILE A 515 -3.96 15.65 3.90
C ILE A 515 -5.05 14.58 3.84
N GLY A 516 -6.02 14.77 2.92
CA GLY A 516 -7.10 13.82 2.67
C GLY A 516 -8.08 13.67 3.84
N LEU A 517 -8.01 14.56 4.84
CA LEU A 517 -8.98 14.63 5.92
C LEU A 517 -10.17 15.49 5.54
N HIS A 518 -11.35 15.02 5.92
CA HIS A 518 -12.52 15.86 5.99
C HIS A 518 -12.40 16.82 7.18
N GLN A 519 -12.98 18.02 7.09
CA GLN A 519 -12.91 19.04 8.17
C GLN A 519 -13.35 18.51 9.54
N ARG A 520 -14.32 17.61 9.59
CA ARG A 520 -14.73 16.93 10.83
C ARG A 520 -13.59 16.16 11.51
N ASP A 521 -12.75 15.47 10.71
CA ASP A 521 -11.68 14.62 11.23
C ASP A 521 -10.42 15.44 11.55
N ASN A 522 -10.28 16.63 10.93
CA ASN A 522 -9.16 17.53 11.14
C ASN A 522 -9.05 18.01 12.59
N GLN A 523 -10.19 18.30 13.27
CA GLN A 523 -10.18 18.69 14.67
C GLN A 523 -9.63 17.60 15.58
N ARG A 524 -9.89 16.31 15.27
CA ARG A 524 -9.33 15.18 16.03
C ARG A 524 -7.81 15.12 15.88
N LEU A 525 -7.30 15.33 14.66
CA LEU A 525 -5.87 15.41 14.40
C LEU A 525 -5.22 16.55 15.19
N ILE A 526 -5.80 17.77 15.15
CA ILE A 526 -5.30 18.93 15.89
C ILE A 526 -5.22 18.60 17.38
N ASN A 527 -6.26 18.01 17.95
CA ASN A 527 -6.25 17.60 19.36
C ASN A 527 -5.12 16.62 19.68
N SER A 528 -4.87 15.64 18.79
CA SER A 528 -3.77 14.68 18.95
C SER A 528 -2.38 15.35 18.89
N LEU A 529 -2.21 16.36 18.03
CA LEU A 529 -0.97 17.15 17.98
C LEU A 529 -0.77 17.97 19.27
N LEU A 530 -1.85 18.55 19.80
CA LEU A 530 -1.81 19.27 21.07
C LEU A 530 -1.50 18.32 22.25
N GLU A 531 -2.07 17.12 22.29
CA GLU A 531 -1.72 16.10 23.28
C GLU A 531 -0.21 15.73 23.22
N MET A 532 0.34 15.56 22.02
CA MET A 532 1.79 15.31 21.85
C MET A 532 2.63 16.46 22.40
N ARG A 533 2.23 17.70 22.13
CA ARG A 533 2.88 18.90 22.69
C ARG A 533 2.85 18.88 24.21
N ASP A 534 1.68 18.60 24.78
CA ASP A 534 1.45 18.63 26.23
C ASP A 534 2.23 17.53 26.98
N LEU A 535 2.64 16.47 26.29
CA LEU A 535 3.59 15.47 26.79
C LEU A 535 5.04 16.03 26.90
N GLY A 536 5.30 17.29 26.52
CA GLY A 536 6.59 17.93 26.58
C GLY A 536 7.44 17.76 25.31
N ASN A 537 6.79 17.55 24.17
CA ASN A 537 7.44 17.47 22.87
C ASN A 537 7.37 18.80 22.11
N SER A 538 8.34 19.03 21.23
CA SER A 538 8.31 20.13 20.26
C SER A 538 7.79 19.61 18.92
N LEU A 539 6.81 20.30 18.33
CA LEU A 539 6.24 19.91 17.04
C LEU A 539 6.50 21.03 16.03
N ILE A 540 7.05 20.68 14.89
CA ILE A 540 7.15 21.52 13.69
C ILE A 540 6.30 20.89 12.63
N VAL A 541 5.26 21.58 12.18
CA VAL A 541 4.30 21.08 11.19
C VAL A 541 4.34 21.99 9.97
N VAL A 542 4.65 21.46 8.80
CA VAL A 542 4.45 22.17 7.53
C VAL A 542 2.99 22.00 7.17
N GLU A 543 2.23 23.10 7.10
CA GLU A 543 0.77 23.03 6.90
C GLU A 543 0.21 24.23 6.14
N HIS A 544 -0.94 24.00 5.50
CA HIS A 544 -1.72 24.95 4.77
C HIS A 544 -3.19 25.05 5.23
N ASP A 545 -3.58 24.15 6.14
CA ASP A 545 -4.92 24.12 6.70
C ASP A 545 -5.15 25.27 7.69
N THR A 546 -6.24 26.01 7.50
CA THR A 546 -6.56 27.20 8.30
C THR A 546 -6.77 26.86 9.77
N ASP A 547 -7.47 25.77 10.09
CA ASP A 547 -7.79 25.41 11.46
C ASP A 547 -6.52 25.00 12.23
N THR A 548 -5.61 24.29 11.57
CA THR A 548 -4.30 23.91 12.12
C THR A 548 -3.40 25.13 12.34
N MET A 549 -3.39 26.09 11.41
CA MET A 549 -2.64 27.35 11.56
C MET A 549 -3.15 28.18 12.73
N LEU A 550 -4.47 28.27 12.92
CA LEU A 550 -5.09 29.03 14.02
C LEU A 550 -4.92 28.32 15.38
N ALA A 551 -4.77 26.99 15.42
CA ALA A 551 -4.53 26.22 16.62
C ALA A 551 -3.04 26.21 17.04
N ALA A 552 -2.14 26.75 16.23
CA ALA A 552 -0.70 26.77 16.51
C ALA A 552 -0.35 27.72 17.66
N ASP A 553 0.62 27.34 18.49
CA ASP A 553 1.22 28.25 19.47
C ASP A 553 2.14 29.29 18.80
N TYR A 554 2.71 28.91 17.66
CA TYR A 554 3.67 29.76 16.94
C TYR A 554 3.58 29.47 15.43
N LEU A 555 3.45 30.51 14.64
CA LEU A 555 3.34 30.42 13.18
C LEU A 555 4.57 31.05 12.52
N VAL A 556 5.10 30.41 11.48
CA VAL A 556 6.22 30.91 10.68
C VAL A 556 5.78 30.97 9.22
N ASP A 557 5.63 32.18 8.67
CA ASP A 557 5.27 32.39 7.27
C ASP A 557 6.52 32.61 6.42
N ILE A 558 6.73 31.74 5.43
CA ILE A 558 7.93 31.72 4.57
C ILE A 558 7.53 32.13 3.15
N GLY A 559 8.21 33.15 2.63
CA GLY A 559 7.90 33.72 1.34
C GLY A 559 8.97 34.71 0.85
N PRO A 560 8.51 35.79 0.15
CA PRO A 560 7.13 36.15 -0.21
C PRO A 560 6.58 35.35 -1.40
N GLY A 561 7.43 34.71 -2.21
CA GLY A 561 7.08 33.93 -3.39
C GLY A 561 7.72 32.54 -3.37
N ALA A 562 7.77 31.91 -4.54
CA ALA A 562 8.37 30.61 -4.75
C ALA A 562 9.79 30.70 -5.31
N GLY A 563 10.62 29.67 -5.15
CA GLY A 563 11.97 29.61 -5.70
C GLY A 563 12.85 30.77 -5.19
N ASP A 564 13.53 31.51 -6.10
CA ASP A 564 14.40 32.65 -5.70
C ASP A 564 13.61 33.85 -5.15
N ASN A 565 12.33 33.93 -5.42
CA ASN A 565 11.51 34.95 -4.80
C ASN A 565 11.03 34.54 -3.39
N GLY A 566 11.36 33.32 -2.94
CA GLY A 566 11.08 32.79 -1.62
C GLY A 566 12.29 32.77 -0.71
N GLY A 567 12.31 31.85 0.23
CA GLY A 567 13.44 31.52 1.10
C GLY A 567 13.69 32.54 2.21
N ARG A 568 12.70 33.35 2.60
CA ARG A 568 12.79 34.32 3.71
C ARG A 568 11.64 34.14 4.67
N VAL A 569 11.86 34.37 5.95
CA VAL A 569 10.78 34.48 6.94
C VAL A 569 10.15 35.85 6.79
N ILE A 570 8.87 35.92 6.46
CA ILE A 570 8.09 37.15 6.27
C ILE A 570 7.48 37.60 7.60
N ALA A 571 6.94 36.65 8.34
CA ALA A 571 6.33 36.87 9.63
C ALA A 571 6.57 35.67 10.53
N CYS A 572 6.73 35.88 11.81
CA CYS A 572 6.73 34.81 12.80
C CYS A 572 6.20 35.33 14.13
N GLY A 573 5.52 34.47 14.90
CA GLY A 573 4.88 34.84 16.14
C GLY A 573 3.62 34.03 16.39
N THR A 574 2.72 34.52 17.24
CA THR A 574 1.39 33.91 17.38
C THR A 574 0.58 34.09 16.09
N PRO A 575 -0.47 33.27 15.86
CA PRO A 575 -1.34 33.46 14.70
C PRO A 575 -1.85 34.91 14.56
N GLU A 576 -2.18 35.57 15.68
CA GLU A 576 -2.66 36.96 15.69
C GLU A 576 -1.58 37.96 15.23
N GLU A 577 -0.31 37.74 15.62
CA GLU A 577 0.82 38.58 15.22
C GLU A 577 1.10 38.42 13.71
N VAL A 578 0.97 37.21 13.18
CA VAL A 578 1.13 36.95 11.73
C VAL A 578 -0.06 37.56 10.94
N MET A 579 -1.28 37.46 11.44
CA MET A 579 -2.47 38.10 10.86
C MET A 579 -2.33 39.63 10.82
N ALA A 580 -1.69 40.24 11.80
CA ALA A 580 -1.46 41.70 11.85
C ALA A 580 -0.36 42.16 10.87
N ASN A 581 0.45 41.27 10.31
CA ASN A 581 1.54 41.61 9.41
C ASN A 581 1.04 41.81 7.96
N LYS A 582 1.03 43.05 7.48
CA LYS A 582 0.56 43.41 6.13
C LYS A 582 1.36 42.76 5.00
N ASN A 583 2.58 42.28 5.25
CA ASN A 583 3.42 41.64 4.23
C ASN A 583 3.16 40.12 4.15
N SER A 584 2.50 39.54 5.15
CA SER A 584 2.17 38.13 5.17
C SER A 584 0.97 37.84 4.23
N LEU A 585 1.23 37.05 3.20
CA LEU A 585 0.17 36.57 2.31
C LEU A 585 -0.77 35.61 3.06
N THR A 586 -0.21 34.73 3.87
CA THR A 586 -0.97 33.84 4.75
C THR A 586 -1.85 34.63 5.72
N GLY A 587 -1.29 35.66 6.37
CA GLY A 587 -2.05 36.56 7.26
C GLY A 587 -3.26 37.21 6.59
N LYS A 588 -3.12 37.64 5.33
CA LYS A 588 -4.24 38.23 4.57
C LYS A 588 -5.34 37.22 4.24
N TYR A 589 -5.01 35.95 4.01
CA TYR A 589 -6.01 34.89 3.85
C TYR A 589 -6.67 34.52 5.17
N LEU A 590 -5.92 34.46 6.28
CA LEU A 590 -6.45 34.17 7.61
C LEU A 590 -7.40 35.27 8.12
N THR A 591 -7.13 36.55 7.80
CA THR A 591 -8.01 37.70 8.15
C THR A 591 -9.21 37.82 7.23
N GLY A 592 -9.24 37.11 6.08
CA GLY A 592 -10.27 37.26 5.07
C GLY A 592 -10.11 38.50 4.16
N GLU A 593 -9.00 39.27 4.27
CA GLU A 593 -8.65 40.34 3.35
C GLU A 593 -8.54 39.83 1.90
N LEU A 594 -7.90 38.65 1.75
CA LEU A 594 -7.87 37.89 0.52
C LEU A 594 -8.76 36.64 0.68
N LYS A 595 -9.56 36.36 -0.33
CA LYS A 595 -10.42 35.16 -0.36
C LYS A 595 -10.60 34.65 -1.79
N ILE A 596 -11.02 33.39 -1.88
CA ILE A 596 -11.52 32.81 -3.13
C ILE A 596 -13.02 33.13 -3.20
N ASP A 597 -13.44 33.82 -4.24
CA ASP A 597 -14.80 34.26 -4.39
C ASP A 597 -15.74 33.10 -4.76
N ILE A 598 -17.01 33.25 -4.34
CA ILE A 598 -18.06 32.30 -4.69
C ILE A 598 -18.68 32.77 -6.01
N PRO A 599 -18.83 31.91 -7.04
CA PRO A 599 -19.45 32.28 -8.30
C PRO A 599 -20.87 32.78 -8.08
N GLU A 600 -21.23 33.89 -8.75
CA GLU A 600 -22.58 34.44 -8.68
C GLU A 600 -23.63 33.52 -9.30
N LYS A 601 -23.24 32.74 -10.31
CA LYS A 601 -24.12 31.79 -11.01
C LYS A 601 -23.43 30.46 -11.20
N ARG A 602 -24.14 29.37 -10.91
CA ARG A 602 -23.68 28.00 -11.15
C ARG A 602 -24.00 27.62 -12.60
N ARG A 603 -23.03 26.90 -13.24
CA ARG A 603 -23.22 26.35 -14.59
C ARG A 603 -24.20 25.16 -14.51
N ARG A 604 -25.15 25.12 -15.48
CA ARG A 604 -26.15 24.03 -15.56
C ARG A 604 -25.69 22.85 -16.42
N GLY A 605 -24.48 22.93 -16.99
CA GLY A 605 -23.95 21.95 -17.91
C GLY A 605 -24.67 21.91 -19.27
N ASN A 606 -24.34 20.86 -20.05
CA ASN A 606 -24.85 20.72 -21.44
C ASN A 606 -26.12 19.84 -21.53
N LYS A 607 -26.83 19.58 -20.40
CA LYS A 607 -28.02 18.71 -20.26
C LYS A 607 -27.76 17.22 -20.52
N LYS A 608 -26.51 16.80 -20.66
CA LYS A 608 -26.10 15.40 -20.74
C LYS A 608 -25.54 14.96 -19.40
N PHE A 609 -25.65 13.67 -19.11
CA PHE A 609 -25.26 13.10 -17.83
C PHE A 609 -24.50 11.79 -18.03
N LEU A 610 -23.56 11.51 -17.13
CA LEU A 610 -23.09 10.16 -16.85
C LEU A 610 -23.95 9.61 -15.71
N GLU A 611 -24.63 8.50 -15.93
CA GLU A 611 -25.50 7.89 -14.93
C GLU A 611 -24.94 6.53 -14.51
N ILE A 612 -24.47 6.42 -13.26
CA ILE A 612 -24.01 5.18 -12.66
C ILE A 612 -25.18 4.55 -11.92
N LYS A 613 -25.45 3.27 -12.16
CA LYS A 613 -26.51 2.49 -11.51
C LYS A 613 -25.96 1.27 -10.81
N GLY A 614 -26.30 1.13 -9.54
CA GLY A 614 -26.03 -0.07 -8.78
C GLY A 614 -24.55 -0.34 -8.53
N ALA A 615 -23.73 0.69 -8.28
CA ALA A 615 -22.33 0.52 -7.94
C ALA A 615 -22.15 -0.20 -6.58
N LYS A 616 -21.34 -1.27 -6.56
CA LYS A 616 -21.12 -2.15 -5.40
C LYS A 616 -19.64 -2.47 -5.17
N GLU A 617 -18.74 -1.68 -5.74
CA GLU A 617 -17.32 -1.91 -5.57
C GLU A 617 -16.87 -1.49 -4.16
N ASN A 618 -16.01 -2.30 -3.53
CA ASN A 618 -15.52 -2.10 -2.16
C ASN A 618 -16.67 -1.87 -1.17
N ASN A 619 -16.71 -0.71 -0.52
CA ASN A 619 -17.73 -0.35 0.46
C ASN A 619 -19.01 0.27 -0.11
N LEU A 620 -19.13 0.41 -1.44
CA LEU A 620 -20.31 1.03 -2.06
C LEU A 620 -21.58 0.15 -1.93
N LYS A 621 -22.69 0.75 -1.51
CA LYS A 621 -23.96 0.08 -1.22
C LYS A 621 -25.02 0.31 -2.30
N ASN A 622 -24.82 -0.31 -3.48
CA ASN A 622 -25.77 -0.21 -4.59
C ASN A 622 -26.08 1.24 -5.02
N VAL A 623 -24.99 2.04 -5.13
CA VAL A 623 -25.07 3.49 -5.36
C VAL A 623 -25.59 3.80 -6.74
N ASN A 624 -26.54 4.77 -6.80
CA ASN A 624 -27.04 5.38 -8.03
C ASN A 624 -26.71 6.88 -8.01
N VAL A 625 -26.07 7.37 -9.06
CA VAL A 625 -25.69 8.79 -9.13
C VAL A 625 -25.67 9.28 -10.57
N LYS A 626 -26.05 10.55 -10.76
CA LYS A 626 -25.99 11.27 -12.03
C LYS A 626 -24.95 12.39 -11.93
N ILE A 627 -24.05 12.43 -12.89
CA ILE A 627 -22.99 13.45 -12.98
C ILE A 627 -23.27 14.30 -14.21
N PRO A 628 -23.54 15.60 -14.05
CA PRO A 628 -23.79 16.49 -15.19
C PRO A 628 -22.51 16.70 -15.99
N LEU A 629 -22.60 16.69 -17.32
CA LEU A 629 -21.48 16.98 -18.21
C LEU A 629 -21.39 18.48 -18.52
N GLY A 630 -20.16 19.00 -18.73
CA GLY A 630 -19.89 20.42 -18.91
C GLY A 630 -20.02 21.23 -17.62
N THR A 631 -19.69 20.62 -16.48
CA THR A 631 -19.71 21.26 -15.16
C THR A 631 -18.44 20.99 -14.38
N PHE A 632 -18.20 21.81 -13.36
CA PHE A 632 -17.25 21.55 -12.31
C PHE A 632 -17.94 20.80 -11.16
N THR A 633 -17.75 19.49 -11.10
CA THR A 633 -18.38 18.62 -10.10
C THR A 633 -17.38 18.23 -9.02
N CYS A 634 -17.70 18.48 -7.75
CA CYS A 634 -16.95 18.00 -6.60
C CYS A 634 -17.56 16.73 -6.00
N VAL A 635 -16.74 15.73 -5.73
CA VAL A 635 -17.11 14.52 -4.99
C VAL A 635 -16.53 14.62 -3.59
N THR A 636 -17.42 14.73 -2.60
CA THR A 636 -17.08 15.05 -1.21
C THR A 636 -17.51 13.94 -0.26
N GLY A 637 -17.21 14.10 1.02
CA GLY A 637 -17.59 13.18 2.10
C GLY A 637 -16.42 12.80 2.98
N VAL A 638 -16.72 12.19 4.13
CA VAL A 638 -15.69 11.79 5.12
C VAL A 638 -14.67 10.81 4.56
N SER A 639 -13.52 10.69 5.23
CA SER A 639 -12.50 9.71 4.86
C SER A 639 -13.07 8.29 4.88
N GLY A 640 -12.74 7.46 3.87
CA GLY A 640 -13.28 6.10 3.75
C GLY A 640 -14.74 5.99 3.33
N SER A 641 -15.43 7.07 2.93
CA SER A 641 -16.84 7.04 2.49
C SER A 641 -17.08 6.39 1.13
N GLY A 642 -16.03 6.09 0.35
CA GLY A 642 -16.14 5.42 -0.95
C GLY A 642 -15.96 6.31 -2.17
N LYS A 643 -15.49 7.55 -2.03
CA LYS A 643 -15.26 8.51 -3.13
C LYS A 643 -14.38 7.93 -4.25
N SER A 644 -13.19 7.46 -3.91
CA SER A 644 -12.25 6.89 -4.88
C SER A 644 -12.78 5.57 -5.49
N SER A 645 -13.54 4.76 -4.72
CA SER A 645 -14.21 3.57 -5.25
C SER A 645 -15.24 3.92 -6.33
N LEU A 646 -16.02 4.97 -6.12
CA LEU A 646 -17.04 5.42 -7.09
C LEU A 646 -16.39 6.02 -8.34
N ILE A 647 -15.43 6.91 -8.17
CA ILE A 647 -14.86 7.69 -9.27
C ILE A 647 -13.72 6.96 -9.97
N ASN A 648 -12.73 6.45 -9.23
CA ASN A 648 -11.55 5.85 -9.83
C ASN A 648 -11.80 4.40 -10.26
N GLU A 649 -12.44 3.58 -9.40
CA GLU A 649 -12.63 2.15 -9.70
C GLU A 649 -13.82 1.90 -10.62
N VAL A 650 -14.96 2.59 -10.41
CA VAL A 650 -16.17 2.36 -11.21
C VAL A 650 -16.18 3.27 -12.44
N LEU A 651 -16.20 4.60 -12.28
CA LEU A 651 -16.40 5.53 -13.38
C LEU A 651 -15.21 5.62 -14.34
N TYR A 652 -14.02 5.91 -13.80
CA TYR A 652 -12.83 6.09 -14.64
C TYR A 652 -12.50 4.84 -15.44
N LYS A 653 -12.48 3.65 -14.79
CA LYS A 653 -12.17 2.41 -15.49
C LYS A 653 -13.20 2.08 -16.58
N ALA A 654 -14.48 2.37 -16.33
CA ALA A 654 -15.53 2.18 -17.35
C ALA A 654 -15.34 3.13 -18.53
N LEU A 655 -15.03 4.41 -18.27
CA LEU A 655 -14.72 5.39 -19.33
C LEU A 655 -13.46 4.98 -20.10
N ALA A 656 -12.41 4.52 -19.42
CA ALA A 656 -11.18 4.07 -20.07
C ALA A 656 -11.41 2.86 -20.99
N VAL A 657 -12.27 1.93 -20.59
CA VAL A 657 -12.68 0.81 -21.45
C VAL A 657 -13.48 1.31 -22.65
N SER A 658 -14.46 2.17 -22.43
CA SER A 658 -15.34 2.68 -23.49
C SER A 658 -14.59 3.53 -24.52
N VAL A 659 -13.71 4.45 -24.05
CA VAL A 659 -13.04 5.45 -24.91
C VAL A 659 -11.78 4.89 -25.57
N TYR A 660 -10.98 4.12 -24.82
CA TYR A 660 -9.66 3.67 -25.28
C TYR A 660 -9.55 2.16 -25.51
N GLY A 661 -10.63 1.38 -25.28
CA GLY A 661 -10.55 -0.07 -25.33
C GLY A 661 -9.58 -0.64 -24.27
N SER A 662 -9.42 0.06 -23.15
CA SER A 662 -8.49 -0.35 -22.08
C SER A 662 -8.87 -1.71 -21.52
N LYS A 663 -7.86 -2.52 -21.17
CA LYS A 663 -8.02 -3.88 -20.61
C LYS A 663 -8.34 -3.89 -19.12
N VAL A 664 -8.47 -2.73 -18.49
CA VAL A 664 -8.78 -2.65 -17.05
C VAL A 664 -10.22 -3.11 -16.78
N LYS A 665 -10.42 -3.85 -15.71
CA LYS A 665 -11.75 -4.28 -15.30
C LYS A 665 -12.44 -3.17 -14.50
N PRO A 666 -13.59 -2.65 -14.96
CA PRO A 666 -14.39 -1.72 -14.17
C PRO A 666 -14.89 -2.34 -12.88
N GLY A 667 -15.03 -1.52 -11.84
CA GLY A 667 -15.62 -1.93 -10.58
C GLY A 667 -17.06 -2.41 -10.74
N LYS A 668 -17.53 -3.23 -9.80
CA LYS A 668 -18.85 -3.86 -9.84
C LYS A 668 -19.99 -2.83 -9.87
N CYS A 669 -20.73 -2.75 -10.96
CA CYS A 669 -21.94 -1.95 -11.12
C CYS A 669 -22.94 -2.66 -12.03
N LYS A 670 -24.20 -2.21 -12.01
CA LYS A 670 -25.22 -2.78 -12.92
C LYS A 670 -25.08 -2.21 -14.32
N GLU A 671 -24.98 -0.90 -14.44
CA GLU A 671 -24.99 -0.18 -15.72
C GLU A 671 -24.39 1.22 -15.54
N ILE A 672 -23.69 1.71 -16.57
CA ILE A 672 -23.29 3.11 -16.67
C ILE A 672 -23.78 3.63 -18.03
N LYS A 673 -24.61 4.69 -17.99
CA LYS A 673 -25.15 5.34 -19.20
C LYS A 673 -24.43 6.64 -19.48
N GLY A 674 -24.44 7.06 -20.74
CA GLY A 674 -23.90 8.33 -21.19
C GLY A 674 -22.41 8.28 -21.55
N LEU A 675 -21.77 7.10 -21.53
CA LEU A 675 -20.37 6.92 -21.90
C LEU A 675 -20.09 7.38 -23.35
N GLU A 676 -21.07 7.25 -24.24
CA GLU A 676 -21.02 7.69 -25.62
C GLU A 676 -20.92 9.21 -25.82
N ASN A 677 -21.17 10.00 -24.79
CA ASN A 677 -21.03 11.45 -24.82
C ASN A 677 -19.60 11.92 -24.51
N VAL A 678 -18.69 11.01 -24.21
CA VAL A 678 -17.30 11.29 -23.82
C VAL A 678 -16.37 10.75 -24.88
N ASP A 679 -15.50 11.59 -25.41
CA ASP A 679 -14.49 11.22 -26.41
C ASP A 679 -13.09 11.05 -25.82
N LYS A 680 -12.86 11.58 -24.62
CA LYS A 680 -11.58 11.52 -23.93
C LYS A 680 -11.76 11.53 -22.41
N VAL A 681 -11.04 10.69 -21.70
CA VAL A 681 -10.96 10.71 -20.24
C VAL A 681 -9.52 10.91 -19.79
N ILE A 682 -9.32 11.83 -18.84
CA ILE A 682 -7.99 12.19 -18.32
C ILE A 682 -8.03 12.06 -16.82
N GLN A 683 -7.25 11.11 -16.29
CA GLN A 683 -7.08 10.97 -14.85
C GLN A 683 -5.79 11.64 -14.39
N ILE A 684 -5.90 12.54 -13.43
CA ILE A 684 -4.78 13.25 -12.80
C ILE A 684 -4.69 12.81 -11.35
N THR A 685 -3.68 12.00 -11.06
CA THR A 685 -3.40 11.47 -9.73
C THR A 685 -2.09 12.06 -9.20
N GLN A 686 -1.89 11.99 -7.90
CA GLN A 686 -0.64 12.40 -7.24
C GLN A 686 0.55 11.45 -7.48
N SER A 687 0.36 10.35 -8.22
CA SER A 687 1.43 9.44 -8.57
C SER A 687 2.55 10.17 -9.32
N PRO A 688 3.83 9.81 -9.14
CA PRO A 688 4.95 10.43 -9.84
C PRO A 688 4.77 10.42 -11.37
N ILE A 689 5.33 11.43 -12.06
CA ILE A 689 5.34 11.50 -13.54
C ILE A 689 6.26 10.46 -14.20
N GLY A 690 7.02 9.72 -13.40
CA GLY A 690 7.88 8.61 -13.81
C GLY A 690 8.60 8.02 -12.61
N ARG A 691 9.03 6.76 -12.75
CA ARG A 691 9.68 6.00 -11.65
C ARG A 691 11.20 6.10 -11.68
N THR A 692 11.77 6.66 -12.74
CA THR A 692 13.23 6.73 -12.94
C THR A 692 13.74 8.16 -12.86
N PRO A 693 15.01 8.40 -12.51
CA PRO A 693 15.64 9.72 -12.52
C PRO A 693 15.66 10.40 -13.89
N ARG A 694 15.40 9.66 -14.99
CA ARG A 694 15.31 10.19 -16.38
C ARG A 694 14.03 10.95 -16.65
N SER A 695 12.97 10.67 -15.89
CA SER A 695 11.71 11.40 -16.01
C SER A 695 11.84 12.75 -15.31
N ASN A 696 11.47 13.82 -16.00
CA ASN A 696 11.47 15.18 -15.49
C ASN A 696 10.34 16.01 -16.15
N PRO A 697 10.02 17.20 -15.65
CA PRO A 697 8.96 18.05 -16.21
C PRO A 697 9.16 18.33 -17.71
N ALA A 698 10.37 18.68 -18.15
CA ALA A 698 10.65 19.01 -19.54
C ALA A 698 10.39 17.84 -20.49
N THR A 699 10.77 16.61 -20.12
CA THR A 699 10.50 15.43 -20.94
C THR A 699 9.03 15.04 -20.94
N TYR A 700 8.36 15.19 -19.78
CA TYR A 700 6.96 14.79 -19.63
C TYR A 700 6.01 15.68 -20.45
N VAL A 701 6.21 17.00 -20.44
CA VAL A 701 5.40 17.93 -21.24
C VAL A 701 5.89 18.03 -22.70
N GLY A 702 7.02 17.39 -23.02
CA GLY A 702 7.56 17.35 -24.38
C GLY A 702 8.27 18.62 -24.86
N VAL A 703 8.61 19.54 -23.96
CA VAL A 703 9.38 20.75 -24.29
C VAL A 703 10.85 20.41 -24.57
N PHE A 704 11.36 19.35 -23.92
CA PHE A 704 12.75 18.93 -24.11
C PHE A 704 13.07 18.52 -25.55
N ASP A 705 12.10 18.01 -26.31
CA ASP A 705 12.28 17.66 -27.70
C ASP A 705 12.55 18.90 -28.58
N ASP A 706 11.85 20.00 -28.33
CA ASP A 706 12.07 21.27 -29.05
C ASP A 706 13.38 21.92 -28.62
N ILE A 707 13.77 21.82 -27.34
CA ILE A 707 15.06 22.30 -26.85
C ILE A 707 16.22 21.55 -27.52
N ARG A 708 16.15 20.23 -27.65
CA ARG A 708 17.16 19.43 -28.34
C ARG A 708 17.28 19.80 -29.81
N ASP A 709 16.17 20.12 -30.47
CA ASP A 709 16.19 20.61 -31.86
C ASP A 709 16.93 21.96 -31.97
N ILE A 710 16.78 22.86 -31.01
CA ILE A 710 17.51 24.14 -30.99
C ILE A 710 19.02 23.88 -30.88
N PHE A 711 19.45 23.01 -29.95
CA PHE A 711 20.85 22.68 -29.77
C PHE A 711 21.46 22.01 -30.99
N ALA A 712 20.74 21.07 -31.66
CA ALA A 712 21.19 20.43 -32.88
C ALA A 712 21.35 21.40 -34.06
N ASN A 713 20.63 22.52 -34.02
CA ASN A 713 20.71 23.57 -35.05
C ASN A 713 21.78 24.65 -34.78
N THR A 714 22.51 24.57 -33.69
CA THR A 714 23.65 25.48 -33.45
C THR A 714 24.76 25.24 -34.48
N LYS A 715 25.58 26.27 -34.75
CA LYS A 715 26.68 26.19 -35.72
C LYS A 715 27.69 25.07 -35.33
N GLU A 716 28.06 25.03 -34.05
CA GLU A 716 29.02 24.05 -33.50
C GLU A 716 28.51 22.62 -33.60
N ALA A 717 27.21 22.37 -33.28
CA ALA A 717 26.62 21.05 -33.41
C ALA A 717 26.62 20.58 -34.89
N LYS A 718 26.29 21.45 -35.84
CA LYS A 718 26.32 21.15 -37.26
C LYS A 718 27.72 20.86 -37.77
N ILE A 719 28.74 21.61 -37.34
CA ILE A 719 30.13 21.38 -37.68
C ILE A 719 30.61 20.00 -37.22
N ARG A 720 30.18 19.60 -36.00
CA ARG A 720 30.55 18.29 -35.42
C ARG A 720 29.65 17.14 -35.90
N GLY A 721 28.63 17.41 -36.73
CA GLY A 721 27.66 16.40 -37.18
C GLY A 721 26.77 15.87 -36.06
N TYR A 722 26.48 16.66 -35.04
CA TYR A 722 25.64 16.26 -33.93
C TYR A 722 24.18 16.47 -34.27
N ASP A 723 23.44 15.38 -34.20
CA ASP A 723 21.99 15.37 -34.40
C ASP A 723 21.23 15.57 -33.09
N LYS A 724 19.90 15.62 -33.13
CA LYS A 724 19.00 15.72 -31.98
C LYS A 724 19.23 14.61 -30.93
N GLY A 725 19.62 13.41 -31.39
CA GLY A 725 19.88 12.26 -30.50
C GLY A 725 21.05 12.50 -29.56
N ARG A 726 22.08 13.28 -30.01
CA ARG A 726 23.26 13.61 -29.20
C ARG A 726 22.92 14.34 -27.93
N PHE A 727 21.89 15.19 -27.96
CA PHE A 727 21.43 15.99 -26.82
C PHE A 727 20.40 15.26 -25.95
N SER A 728 20.21 13.95 -26.14
CA SER A 728 19.35 13.12 -25.32
C SER A 728 20.18 12.34 -24.29
N PHE A 729 19.85 12.47 -23.01
CA PHE A 729 20.45 11.66 -21.93
C PHE A 729 19.93 10.20 -21.94
N ASN A 730 18.95 9.85 -22.79
CA ASN A 730 18.45 8.48 -22.94
C ASN A 730 19.18 7.70 -24.04
N VAL A 731 19.84 8.39 -24.97
CA VAL A 731 20.44 7.78 -26.17
C VAL A 731 21.95 7.69 -26.00
N LYS A 732 22.53 6.57 -26.44
CA LYS A 732 23.98 6.38 -26.47
C LYS A 732 24.66 7.40 -27.39
N GLY A 733 25.83 7.88 -27.00
CA GLY A 733 26.64 8.86 -27.74
C GLY A 733 26.75 10.22 -27.06
N GLY A 734 25.67 10.80 -26.51
CA GLY A 734 25.71 12.07 -25.82
C GLY A 734 25.62 11.97 -24.28
N ARG A 735 25.09 10.87 -23.79
CA ARG A 735 24.94 10.62 -22.34
C ARG A 735 26.21 10.18 -21.66
N CYS A 736 26.30 10.37 -20.37
CA CYS A 736 27.30 9.72 -19.52
C CYS A 736 27.06 8.20 -19.49
N GLU A 737 28.02 7.39 -19.91
CA GLU A 737 27.87 5.94 -19.94
C GLU A 737 28.07 5.30 -18.54
N ALA A 738 28.65 5.97 -17.57
CA ALA A 738 28.82 5.46 -16.20
C ALA A 738 27.48 5.42 -15.44
N CYS A 739 26.61 6.42 -15.61
CA CYS A 739 25.28 6.47 -15.01
C CYS A 739 24.14 6.26 -16.03
N TRP A 740 24.47 5.94 -17.28
CA TRP A 740 23.50 5.71 -18.37
C TRP A 740 22.57 6.90 -18.62
N GLY A 741 23.00 8.10 -18.25
CA GLY A 741 22.22 9.34 -18.35
C GLY A 741 21.30 9.64 -17.16
N ASP A 742 21.37 8.87 -16.09
CA ASP A 742 20.57 9.12 -14.88
C ASP A 742 21.09 10.34 -14.10
N GLY A 743 22.38 10.65 -14.20
CA GLY A 743 23.05 11.70 -13.43
C GLY A 743 23.34 11.29 -11.98
N VAL A 744 22.67 10.25 -11.50
CA VAL A 744 22.78 9.72 -10.14
C VAL A 744 22.97 8.22 -10.15
N LYS A 745 23.56 7.67 -9.10
CA LYS A 745 23.61 6.24 -8.82
C LYS A 745 22.62 5.94 -7.69
N LYS A 746 21.73 4.99 -7.90
CA LYS A 746 20.82 4.49 -6.89
C LYS A 746 21.55 3.48 -6.00
N ILE A 747 21.53 3.70 -4.70
CA ILE A 747 22.01 2.75 -3.69
C ILE A 747 20.76 2.17 -3.01
N GLU A 748 20.49 0.90 -3.27
CA GLU A 748 19.36 0.19 -2.66
C GLU A 748 19.68 -0.15 -1.21
N MET A 749 18.84 0.30 -0.31
CA MET A 749 18.96 0.06 1.13
C MET A 749 17.84 -0.91 1.55
N HIS A 750 18.20 -2.12 2.00
CA HIS A 750 17.22 -3.18 2.32
C HIS A 750 16.16 -2.80 3.37
N PHE A 751 16.47 -1.89 4.28
CA PHE A 751 15.62 -1.49 5.41
C PHE A 751 15.32 0.02 5.47
N LEU A 752 15.92 0.82 4.59
CA LEU A 752 15.78 2.27 4.53
C LEU A 752 15.35 2.69 3.11
N PRO A 753 14.84 3.91 2.91
CA PRO A 753 14.60 4.44 1.57
C PRO A 753 15.87 4.45 0.72
N ASP A 754 15.72 4.18 -0.57
CA ASP A 754 16.81 4.21 -1.52
C ASP A 754 17.51 5.59 -1.54
N VAL A 755 18.84 5.59 -1.54
CA VAL A 755 19.66 6.82 -1.59
C VAL A 755 20.14 7.05 -3.02
N TYR A 756 20.01 8.28 -3.50
CA TYR A 756 20.51 8.71 -4.80
C TYR A 756 21.75 9.59 -4.62
N VAL A 757 22.89 9.12 -5.09
CA VAL A 757 24.17 9.84 -5.01
C VAL A 757 24.54 10.34 -6.40
N PRO A 758 25.04 11.60 -6.55
CA PRO A 758 25.53 12.10 -7.83
C PRO A 758 26.57 11.16 -8.47
N CYS A 759 26.52 11.00 -9.77
CA CYS A 759 27.46 10.19 -10.49
C CYS A 759 28.85 10.84 -10.46
N GLU A 760 29.85 10.14 -9.97
CA GLU A 760 31.24 10.62 -9.84
C GLU A 760 31.89 11.00 -11.17
N VAL A 761 31.47 10.38 -12.31
CA VAL A 761 32.07 10.63 -13.63
C VAL A 761 31.53 11.91 -14.25
N CYS A 762 30.21 12.13 -14.19
CA CYS A 762 29.58 13.31 -14.78
C CYS A 762 29.19 14.37 -13.76
N ASN A 763 29.44 14.16 -12.46
CA ASN A 763 29.06 15.08 -11.40
C ASN A 763 27.61 15.56 -11.49
N GLY A 764 26.68 14.63 -11.83
CA GLY A 764 25.25 14.93 -11.95
C GLY A 764 24.80 15.49 -13.30
N THR A 765 25.70 15.83 -14.22
CA THR A 765 25.35 16.52 -15.48
C THR A 765 24.63 15.64 -16.50
N ARG A 766 24.63 14.30 -16.35
CA ARG A 766 23.98 13.30 -17.22
C ARG A 766 24.64 13.12 -18.58
N TYR A 767 25.46 14.06 -19.05
CA TYR A 767 26.09 14.08 -20.37
C TYR A 767 27.59 13.84 -20.30
N ASN A 768 28.16 13.50 -21.42
CA ASN A 768 29.62 13.50 -21.61
C ASN A 768 30.14 14.93 -21.86
N SER A 769 31.46 15.13 -21.72
CA SER A 769 32.13 16.44 -21.88
C SER A 769 31.87 17.07 -23.26
N ASP A 770 31.96 16.27 -24.33
CA ASP A 770 31.82 16.76 -25.69
C ASP A 770 30.45 17.35 -26.01
N THR A 771 29.38 16.76 -25.41
CA THR A 771 28.02 17.29 -25.56
C THR A 771 27.84 18.59 -24.79
N LEU A 772 28.51 18.74 -23.63
CA LEU A 772 28.43 19.92 -22.78
C LEU A 772 29.21 21.11 -23.36
N GLU A 773 30.16 20.89 -24.28
CA GLU A 773 30.84 21.98 -24.99
C GLU A 773 29.93 22.77 -25.92
N ILE A 774 28.85 22.13 -26.42
CA ILE A 774 27.86 22.81 -27.29
C ILE A 774 27.01 23.76 -26.45
N LYS A 775 27.02 25.05 -26.84
CA LYS A 775 26.29 26.09 -26.16
C LYS A 775 25.28 26.77 -27.07
N PHE A 776 24.16 27.15 -26.48
CA PHE A 776 23.15 28.04 -27.06
C PHE A 776 22.98 29.25 -26.13
N LYS A 777 23.22 30.49 -26.64
CA LYS A 777 23.26 31.73 -25.81
C LYS A 777 24.12 31.51 -24.53
N ASP A 778 25.36 31.04 -24.69
CA ASP A 778 26.35 30.76 -23.64
C ASP A 778 25.97 29.69 -22.60
N LYS A 779 24.85 28.99 -22.76
CA LYS A 779 24.41 27.91 -21.87
C LYS A 779 24.46 26.55 -22.58
N ASN A 780 24.99 25.53 -21.90
CA ASN A 780 24.94 24.16 -22.39
C ASN A 780 23.61 23.49 -22.05
N ILE A 781 23.35 22.28 -22.57
CA ILE A 781 22.09 21.57 -22.39
C ILE A 781 21.78 21.23 -20.94
N TYR A 782 22.78 20.97 -20.09
CA TYR A 782 22.61 20.71 -18.67
C TYR A 782 22.24 21.99 -17.90
N GLU A 783 22.91 23.10 -18.19
CA GLU A 783 22.57 24.38 -17.59
C GLU A 783 21.15 24.81 -17.94
N VAL A 784 20.69 24.52 -19.16
CA VAL A 784 19.28 24.76 -19.56
C VAL A 784 18.31 23.85 -18.80
N LEU A 785 18.65 22.58 -18.57
CA LEU A 785 17.81 21.69 -17.77
C LEU A 785 17.73 22.13 -16.30
N ASN A 786 18.74 22.81 -15.78
CA ASN A 786 18.74 23.37 -14.44
C ASN A 786 18.06 24.73 -14.32
N MET A 787 17.65 25.35 -15.43
CA MET A 787 16.81 26.55 -15.41
C MET A 787 15.44 26.23 -14.83
N ARG A 788 14.92 27.16 -14.07
CA ARG A 788 13.50 27.16 -13.70
C ARG A 788 12.64 27.48 -14.91
N VAL A 789 11.37 27.08 -14.85
CA VAL A 789 10.42 27.36 -15.92
C VAL A 789 10.38 28.85 -16.24
N ASP A 790 10.35 29.74 -15.23
CA ASP A 790 10.32 31.19 -15.40
C ASP A 790 11.57 31.73 -16.11
N GLU A 791 12.75 31.30 -15.70
CA GLU A 791 14.04 31.66 -16.36
C GLU A 791 14.09 31.14 -17.81
N ALA A 792 13.62 29.90 -18.01
CA ALA A 792 13.58 29.31 -19.33
C ALA A 792 12.63 30.05 -20.27
N MET A 793 11.52 30.61 -19.78
CA MET A 793 10.61 31.46 -20.57
C MET A 793 11.30 32.71 -21.08
N GLU A 794 12.07 33.40 -20.26
CA GLU A 794 12.89 34.57 -20.67
C GLU A 794 13.97 34.15 -21.66
N PHE A 795 14.69 33.06 -21.37
CA PHE A 795 15.78 32.56 -22.19
C PHE A 795 15.31 32.15 -23.60
N PHE A 796 14.13 31.51 -23.71
CA PHE A 796 13.53 31.07 -24.98
C PHE A 796 12.46 32.03 -25.53
N SER A 797 12.44 33.28 -25.12
CA SER A 797 11.42 34.29 -25.56
C SER A 797 11.21 34.35 -27.07
N ASN A 798 12.26 34.10 -27.87
CA ASN A 798 12.21 34.09 -29.33
C ASN A 798 11.86 32.72 -29.95
N HIS A 799 11.48 31.72 -29.15
CA HIS A 799 11.15 30.37 -29.60
C HIS A 799 9.71 29.99 -29.24
N PRO A 800 8.70 30.37 -30.07
CA PRO A 800 7.29 30.22 -29.71
C PRO A 800 6.87 28.78 -29.34
N LYS A 801 7.45 27.77 -30.00
CA LYS A 801 7.14 26.35 -29.68
C LYS A 801 7.54 25.96 -28.25
N VAL A 802 8.71 26.41 -27.82
CA VAL A 802 9.21 26.18 -26.44
C VAL A 802 8.41 27.03 -25.47
N LEU A 803 8.26 28.34 -25.76
CA LEU A 803 7.57 29.31 -24.91
C LEU A 803 6.13 28.90 -24.60
N ASN A 804 5.35 28.45 -25.58
CA ASN A 804 3.97 28.01 -25.36
C ASN A 804 3.86 26.84 -24.41
N LYS A 805 4.80 25.88 -24.45
CA LYS A 805 4.82 24.73 -23.53
C LYS A 805 5.27 25.13 -22.12
N LEU A 806 6.22 26.06 -22.01
CA LEU A 806 6.66 26.59 -20.72
C LEU A 806 5.58 27.46 -20.08
N GLN A 807 4.84 28.25 -20.86
CA GLN A 807 3.73 29.07 -20.38
C GLN A 807 2.67 28.23 -19.67
N VAL A 808 2.34 27.06 -20.18
CA VAL A 808 1.37 26.17 -19.53
C VAL A 808 1.89 25.66 -18.18
N LEU A 809 3.20 25.38 -18.06
CA LEU A 809 3.81 25.02 -16.78
C LEU A 809 3.78 26.19 -15.79
N HIS A 810 4.04 27.41 -16.27
CA HIS A 810 3.93 28.62 -15.45
C HIS A 810 2.49 28.85 -14.98
N ASP A 811 1.50 28.73 -15.89
CA ASP A 811 0.08 28.96 -15.61
C ASP A 811 -0.45 28.03 -14.50
N VAL A 812 0.00 26.77 -14.47
CA VAL A 812 -0.34 25.82 -13.38
C VAL A 812 0.43 26.08 -12.07
N GLY A 813 1.19 27.20 -11.98
CA GLY A 813 1.93 27.57 -10.77
C GLY A 813 3.22 26.79 -10.55
N LEU A 814 3.87 26.29 -11.61
CA LEU A 814 5.15 25.56 -11.56
C LEU A 814 6.33 26.39 -12.09
N GLY A 815 6.23 27.73 -12.09
CA GLY A 815 7.30 28.61 -12.56
C GLY A 815 8.63 28.42 -11.84
N TYR A 816 8.61 28.03 -10.58
CA TYR A 816 9.79 27.80 -9.74
C TYR A 816 10.45 26.44 -9.95
N VAL A 817 9.81 25.47 -10.58
CA VAL A 817 10.32 24.11 -10.78
C VAL A 817 11.40 24.13 -11.86
N THR A 818 12.51 23.38 -11.67
CA THR A 818 13.54 23.25 -12.70
C THR A 818 13.11 22.28 -13.79
N LEU A 819 13.48 22.58 -15.05
CA LEU A 819 13.11 21.76 -16.21
C LEU A 819 13.57 20.30 -16.09
N GLY A 820 14.77 20.09 -15.52
CA GLY A 820 15.38 18.78 -15.35
C GLY A 820 15.17 18.14 -13.98
N GLN A 821 14.31 18.66 -13.11
CA GLN A 821 14.04 18.10 -11.79
C GLN A 821 13.59 16.67 -11.92
N ILE A 822 14.26 15.75 -11.19
CA ILE A 822 13.94 14.31 -11.29
C ILE A 822 12.56 14.02 -10.71
N ALA A 823 11.78 13.18 -11.40
CA ALA A 823 10.41 12.86 -11.02
C ALA A 823 10.21 12.40 -9.55
N PRO A 824 11.10 11.61 -8.95
CA PRO A 824 10.96 11.21 -7.53
C PRO A 824 11.10 12.35 -6.52
N THR A 825 11.66 13.50 -6.89
CA THR A 825 11.80 14.66 -5.99
C THR A 825 10.62 15.62 -6.05
N LEU A 826 9.73 15.46 -7.03
CA LEU A 826 8.50 16.25 -7.09
C LEU A 826 7.53 15.81 -5.99
N SER A 827 6.86 16.78 -5.38
CA SER A 827 5.72 16.49 -4.51
C SER A 827 4.55 15.91 -5.32
N GLY A 828 3.61 15.24 -4.63
CA GLY A 828 2.41 14.69 -5.29
C GLY A 828 1.59 15.76 -6.02
N GLY A 829 1.45 16.95 -5.41
CA GLY A 829 0.77 18.09 -6.01
C GLY A 829 1.50 18.65 -7.25
N GLU A 830 2.83 18.77 -7.20
CA GLU A 830 3.64 19.19 -8.36
C GLU A 830 3.52 18.19 -9.51
N ALA A 831 3.59 16.88 -9.23
CA ALA A 831 3.43 15.83 -10.23
C ALA A 831 2.05 15.89 -10.89
N ALA A 832 0.98 16.13 -10.12
CA ALA A 832 -0.37 16.29 -10.65
C ALA A 832 -0.48 17.51 -11.56
N ARG A 833 0.12 18.65 -11.17
CA ARG A 833 0.14 19.88 -11.98
C ARG A 833 0.94 19.75 -13.27
N VAL A 834 2.08 19.00 -13.26
CA VAL A 834 2.82 18.69 -14.49
C VAL A 834 1.96 17.84 -15.45
N LYS A 835 1.19 16.86 -14.91
CA LYS A 835 0.26 16.06 -15.72
C LYS A 835 -0.84 16.93 -16.33
N LEU A 836 -1.41 17.83 -15.53
CA LEU A 836 -2.42 18.79 -15.99
C LEU A 836 -1.86 19.68 -17.10
N ALA A 837 -0.66 20.24 -16.93
CA ALA A 837 0.00 21.07 -17.93
C ALA A 837 0.16 20.36 -19.28
N LYS A 838 0.51 19.07 -19.29
CA LYS A 838 0.61 18.28 -20.52
C LYS A 838 -0.73 18.19 -21.27
N GLU A 839 -1.81 18.00 -20.57
CA GLU A 839 -3.14 17.86 -21.19
C GLU A 839 -3.69 19.21 -21.69
N LEU A 840 -3.39 20.30 -21.00
CA LEU A 840 -3.78 21.67 -21.38
C LEU A 840 -3.11 22.17 -22.69
N GLN A 841 -2.01 21.54 -23.13
CA GLN A 841 -1.40 21.83 -24.43
C GLN A 841 -2.23 21.33 -25.62
N LYS A 842 -3.16 20.40 -25.36
CA LYS A 842 -4.02 19.81 -26.40
C LYS A 842 -5.25 20.69 -26.62
N LYS A 843 -5.76 20.70 -27.85
CA LYS A 843 -6.99 21.42 -28.15
C LYS A 843 -8.17 20.83 -27.37
N PRO A 844 -9.03 21.65 -26.75
CA PRO A 844 -10.22 21.15 -26.07
C PRO A 844 -11.20 20.55 -27.08
N THR A 845 -11.91 19.51 -26.72
CA THR A 845 -12.93 18.87 -27.57
C THR A 845 -14.36 19.25 -27.17
N GLY A 846 -14.54 19.79 -25.97
CA GLY A 846 -15.85 20.07 -25.36
C GLY A 846 -16.61 18.79 -24.93
N LYS A 847 -15.95 17.63 -24.97
CA LYS A 847 -16.49 16.33 -24.56
C LYS A 847 -15.49 15.51 -23.70
N SER A 848 -14.39 16.14 -23.28
CA SER A 848 -13.43 15.46 -22.42
C SER A 848 -13.89 15.47 -20.97
N VAL A 849 -13.54 14.41 -20.23
CA VAL A 849 -13.77 14.32 -18.78
C VAL A 849 -12.42 14.30 -18.08
N PHE A 850 -12.17 15.30 -17.25
CA PHE A 850 -11.01 15.38 -16.37
C PHE A 850 -11.41 14.86 -14.98
N ILE A 851 -10.69 13.89 -14.49
CA ILE A 851 -10.86 13.34 -13.14
C ILE A 851 -9.62 13.65 -12.33
N LEU A 852 -9.75 14.43 -11.26
CA LEU A 852 -8.67 14.85 -10.39
C LEU A 852 -8.91 14.30 -8.98
N ASP A 853 -7.87 13.74 -8.38
CA ASP A 853 -7.93 13.18 -7.03
C ASP A 853 -7.08 14.06 -6.10
N GLU A 854 -7.75 14.81 -5.21
CA GLU A 854 -7.18 15.72 -4.22
C GLU A 854 -6.11 16.67 -4.82
N PRO A 855 -6.44 17.45 -5.87
CA PRO A 855 -5.44 18.27 -6.58
C PRO A 855 -4.90 19.45 -5.76
N THR A 856 -5.52 19.80 -4.64
CA THR A 856 -5.11 20.92 -3.76
C THR A 856 -4.11 20.52 -2.68
N THR A 857 -3.74 19.26 -2.64
CA THR A 857 -2.75 18.73 -1.70
C THR A 857 -1.43 19.51 -1.79
N GLY A 858 -0.95 20.02 -0.65
CA GLY A 858 0.29 20.77 -0.56
C GLY A 858 0.25 22.19 -1.15
N LEU A 859 -0.96 22.73 -1.39
CA LEU A 859 -1.13 24.04 -1.95
C LEU A 859 -1.56 25.06 -0.91
N HIS A 860 -0.88 26.19 -0.91
CA HIS A 860 -1.36 27.39 -0.23
C HIS A 860 -2.64 27.92 -0.91
N THR A 861 -3.50 28.63 -0.16
CA THR A 861 -4.77 29.17 -0.68
C THR A 861 -4.59 30.03 -1.95
N ASP A 862 -3.49 30.76 -2.09
CA ASP A 862 -3.16 31.52 -3.30
C ASP A 862 -2.93 30.62 -4.52
N ASP A 863 -2.24 29.47 -4.32
CA ASP A 863 -2.00 28.51 -5.39
C ASP A 863 -3.28 27.75 -5.76
N ILE A 864 -4.18 27.53 -4.78
CA ILE A 864 -5.52 26.96 -5.03
C ILE A 864 -6.33 27.90 -5.92
N LYS A 865 -6.28 29.20 -5.66
CA LYS A 865 -6.94 30.22 -6.50
C LYS A 865 -6.47 30.14 -7.96
N LYS A 866 -5.16 30.02 -8.20
CA LYS A 866 -4.59 29.86 -9.56
C LYS A 866 -5.06 28.55 -10.21
N LEU A 867 -5.08 27.44 -9.47
CA LEU A 867 -5.56 26.15 -9.96
C LEU A 867 -7.04 26.23 -10.35
N LEU A 868 -7.89 26.86 -9.54
CA LEU A 868 -9.32 27.02 -9.82
C LEU A 868 -9.57 27.78 -11.13
N VAL A 869 -8.83 28.87 -11.40
CA VAL A 869 -8.92 29.61 -12.69
C VAL A 869 -8.69 28.68 -13.88
N ILE A 870 -7.76 27.71 -13.74
CA ILE A 870 -7.49 26.76 -14.83
C ILE A 870 -8.62 25.73 -14.96
N LEU A 871 -9.13 25.20 -13.85
CA LEU A 871 -10.22 24.22 -13.87
C LEU A 871 -11.50 24.85 -14.43
N GLU A 872 -11.79 26.09 -14.08
CA GLU A 872 -12.90 26.87 -14.66
C GLU A 872 -12.74 27.05 -16.15
N ARG A 873 -11.53 27.41 -16.62
CA ARG A 873 -11.25 27.55 -18.06
C ARG A 873 -11.48 26.24 -18.83
N ILE A 874 -11.18 25.07 -18.23
CA ILE A 874 -11.49 23.78 -18.85
C ILE A 874 -13.00 23.61 -19.01
N VAL A 875 -13.78 23.91 -17.97
CA VAL A 875 -15.24 23.79 -18.00
C VAL A 875 -15.86 24.80 -18.98
N ASP A 876 -15.35 26.03 -19.04
CA ASP A 876 -15.81 27.06 -19.97
C ASP A 876 -15.56 26.67 -21.43
N ASN A 877 -14.59 25.83 -21.72
CA ASN A 877 -14.37 25.21 -23.02
C ASN A 877 -15.36 24.06 -23.35
N GLY A 878 -16.29 23.76 -22.45
CA GLY A 878 -17.32 22.71 -22.60
C GLY A 878 -16.91 21.32 -22.06
N ASP A 879 -15.70 21.17 -21.60
CA ASP A 879 -15.23 19.91 -21.00
C ASP A 879 -15.79 19.73 -19.57
N THR A 880 -15.73 18.53 -19.03
CA THR A 880 -16.23 18.23 -17.69
C THR A 880 -15.06 18.04 -16.73
N VAL A 881 -15.14 18.63 -15.55
CA VAL A 881 -14.17 18.45 -14.47
C VAL A 881 -14.84 17.77 -13.28
N ILE A 882 -14.30 16.64 -12.85
CA ILE A 882 -14.74 15.89 -11.66
C ILE A 882 -13.56 15.87 -10.69
N VAL A 883 -13.76 16.41 -9.49
CA VAL A 883 -12.70 16.53 -8.48
C VAL A 883 -13.12 15.82 -7.21
N ILE A 884 -12.30 14.91 -6.72
CA ILE A 884 -12.45 14.39 -5.36
C ILE A 884 -11.74 15.38 -4.44
N GLU A 885 -12.47 16.01 -3.50
CA GLU A 885 -11.92 17.07 -2.66
C GLU A 885 -12.50 17.13 -1.26
N HIS A 886 -11.67 17.67 -0.35
CA HIS A 886 -12.02 17.98 1.03
C HIS A 886 -11.87 19.48 1.35
N ASN A 887 -11.16 20.22 0.51
CA ASN A 887 -10.92 21.65 0.69
C ASN A 887 -12.20 22.45 0.41
N LEU A 888 -12.69 23.17 1.42
CA LEU A 888 -13.94 23.95 1.33
C LEU A 888 -13.86 25.10 0.34
N ASP A 889 -12.68 25.65 0.10
CA ASP A 889 -12.47 26.73 -0.88
C ASP A 889 -12.71 26.24 -2.32
N VAL A 890 -12.41 24.98 -2.59
CA VAL A 890 -12.72 24.33 -3.89
C VAL A 890 -14.19 23.93 -3.95
N ILE A 891 -14.69 23.32 -2.88
CA ILE A 891 -16.06 22.80 -2.83
C ILE A 891 -17.08 23.94 -2.99
N LYS A 892 -16.84 25.13 -2.37
CA LYS A 892 -17.74 26.28 -2.48
C LYS A 892 -17.83 26.87 -3.90
N VAL A 893 -16.84 26.64 -4.76
CA VAL A 893 -16.78 27.12 -6.15
C VAL A 893 -17.45 26.14 -7.11
N ALA A 894 -17.62 24.87 -6.76
CA ALA A 894 -18.16 23.84 -7.64
C ALA A 894 -19.58 24.14 -8.13
N ASP A 895 -19.90 23.73 -9.36
CA ASP A 895 -21.26 23.83 -9.91
C ASP A 895 -22.18 22.74 -9.32
N TYR A 896 -21.62 21.57 -9.02
CA TYR A 896 -22.37 20.41 -8.53
C TYR A 896 -21.56 19.62 -7.51
N ILE A 897 -22.20 19.12 -6.48
CA ILE A 897 -21.58 18.31 -5.42
C ILE A 897 -22.24 16.93 -5.37
N ILE A 898 -21.44 15.91 -5.13
CA ILE A 898 -21.87 14.55 -4.80
C ILE A 898 -21.23 14.21 -3.46
N ASP A 899 -22.04 14.17 -2.41
CA ASP A 899 -21.57 13.90 -1.05
C ASP A 899 -21.82 12.46 -0.63
N LEU A 900 -20.73 11.73 -0.28
CA LEU A 900 -20.76 10.33 0.13
C LEU A 900 -20.61 10.21 1.64
N GLY A 901 -21.31 9.26 2.23
CA GLY A 901 -21.25 9.04 3.67
C GLY A 901 -22.30 8.05 4.16
N PRO A 902 -22.90 8.34 5.36
CA PRO A 902 -22.56 9.47 6.26
C PRO A 902 -21.22 9.31 6.96
N GLU A 903 -20.74 8.07 7.14
CA GLU A 903 -19.48 7.74 7.79
C GLU A 903 -18.53 7.01 6.84
N GLY A 904 -17.33 6.63 7.33
CA GLY A 904 -16.39 5.79 6.61
C GLY A 904 -16.64 4.28 6.80
N GLY A 905 -15.93 3.46 6.02
CA GLY A 905 -15.91 2.01 6.17
C GLY A 905 -17.11 1.25 5.61
N ASN A 906 -17.15 -0.07 5.88
CA ASN A 906 -18.11 -0.97 5.26
C ASN A 906 -19.52 -0.88 5.83
N LYS A 907 -19.69 -0.55 7.11
CA LYS A 907 -21.00 -0.55 7.76
C LYS A 907 -21.81 0.71 7.48
N LEU A 908 -21.23 1.87 7.66
CA LEU A 908 -21.92 3.16 7.63
C LEU A 908 -21.56 4.01 6.42
N GLY A 909 -20.45 3.71 5.71
CA GLY A 909 -20.05 4.36 4.46
C GLY A 909 -20.73 3.80 3.22
N GLY A 910 -20.35 4.31 2.06
CA GLY A 910 -20.71 3.79 0.76
C GLY A 910 -22.09 4.15 0.25
N ASN A 911 -22.73 5.18 0.80
CA ASN A 911 -24.01 5.70 0.33
C ASN A 911 -23.83 7.13 -0.21
N ILE A 912 -24.77 7.58 -1.07
CA ILE A 912 -24.92 9.01 -1.38
C ILE A 912 -25.76 9.64 -0.28
N VAL A 913 -25.22 10.67 0.36
CA VAL A 913 -25.91 11.46 1.37
C VAL A 913 -26.80 12.47 0.68
N CYS A 914 -26.23 13.24 -0.24
CA CYS A 914 -26.96 14.22 -1.05
C CYS A 914 -26.20 14.55 -2.33
N THR A 915 -26.89 15.16 -3.28
CA THR A 915 -26.34 15.72 -4.50
C THR A 915 -27.03 17.05 -4.80
N GLY A 916 -26.33 18.00 -5.41
CA GLY A 916 -26.88 19.29 -5.77
C GLY A 916 -25.85 20.40 -5.84
N THR A 917 -26.27 21.63 -5.90
CA THR A 917 -25.38 22.80 -5.80
C THR A 917 -24.85 22.94 -4.37
N PRO A 918 -23.75 23.66 -4.15
CA PRO A 918 -23.26 23.93 -2.80
C PRO A 918 -24.33 24.50 -1.85
N GLU A 919 -25.21 25.38 -2.37
CA GLU A 919 -26.30 25.99 -1.62
C GLU A 919 -27.41 24.98 -1.24
N GLU A 920 -27.65 23.96 -2.09
CA GLU A 920 -28.60 22.87 -1.80
C GLU A 920 -28.00 21.89 -0.76
N VAL A 921 -26.74 21.51 -0.94
CA VAL A 921 -26.04 20.59 -0.03
C VAL A 921 -25.89 21.19 1.37
N SER A 922 -25.67 22.53 1.49
CA SER A 922 -25.53 23.22 2.79
C SER A 922 -26.82 23.16 3.65
N LYS A 923 -27.97 22.84 3.05
CA LYS A 923 -29.26 22.71 3.75
C LYS A 923 -29.52 21.30 4.26
N VAL A 924 -28.73 20.32 3.86
CA VAL A 924 -28.92 18.91 4.24
C VAL A 924 -28.25 18.63 5.58
N SER A 925 -29.02 18.43 6.63
CA SER A 925 -28.52 18.23 8.01
C SER A 925 -27.68 16.95 8.17
N GLY A 926 -27.89 15.92 7.35
CA GLY A 926 -27.13 14.67 7.35
C GLY A 926 -25.77 14.75 6.65
N SER A 927 -25.47 15.85 5.94
CA SER A 927 -24.19 16.06 5.26
C SER A 927 -23.23 16.83 6.15
N TYR A 928 -22.13 16.19 6.55
CA TYR A 928 -21.05 16.88 7.25
C TYR A 928 -20.43 17.98 6.37
N THR A 929 -20.18 17.71 5.10
CA THR A 929 -19.72 18.71 4.14
C THR A 929 -20.68 19.89 4.09
N GLY A 930 -21.99 19.64 4.04
CA GLY A 930 -23.03 20.67 4.03
C GLY A 930 -23.01 21.55 5.27
N GLN A 931 -22.80 20.96 6.46
CA GLN A 931 -22.71 21.70 7.73
C GLN A 931 -21.53 22.71 7.73
N PHE A 932 -20.36 22.30 7.22
CA PHE A 932 -19.20 23.20 7.11
C PHE A 932 -19.38 24.24 6.00
N LEU A 933 -19.95 23.86 4.85
CA LEU A 933 -20.27 24.79 3.76
C LEU A 933 -21.22 25.90 4.20
N LYS A 934 -22.22 25.57 5.02
CA LYS A 934 -23.19 26.55 5.52
C LYS A 934 -22.49 27.69 6.22
N LYS A 935 -21.49 27.41 7.07
CA LYS A 935 -20.74 28.47 7.80
C LYS A 935 -20.05 29.43 6.84
N ILE A 936 -19.54 28.95 5.70
CA ILE A 936 -18.82 29.78 4.71
C ILE A 936 -19.81 30.54 3.80
N LEU A 937 -20.93 29.92 3.44
CA LEU A 937 -21.94 30.55 2.55
C LEU A 937 -22.76 31.61 3.29
N ASP A 938 -23.00 31.44 4.59
CA ASP A 938 -23.76 32.40 5.43
C ASP A 938 -22.91 33.64 5.81
N THR A 939 -21.58 33.60 5.65
CA THR A 939 -20.66 34.73 5.95
C THR A 939 -20.55 35.74 4.80
N LYS A 940 -21.54 35.79 3.89
CA LYS A 940 -21.62 36.78 2.79
C LYS A 940 -21.92 38.19 3.29
#